data_0b78fab6441f2bc417c1b6a6bde6489b
#
_entry.id   0b78fab6441f2bc417c1b6a6bde6489b
#
_cell.length_a   1.000
_cell.length_b   1.000
_cell.length_c   1.000
_cell.angle_alpha   90.00
_cell.angle_beta   90.00
_cell.angle_gamma   90.00
#
_symmetry.space_group_name_H-M   'P 1'
#
loop_
_entity.id
_entity.type
_entity.pdbx_description
1 polymer ?
#
loop_
_entity_poly.entity_id
_entity_poly.type
_entity_poly.pdbx_seq_one_letter_code
_entity_poly.pdbx_strand_id
1 'polypeptide(L)'
;MSNPLLTFTDLPPFSQIKPEHIKPAVEQAIADCRAKVEEVLKDNTNPTWENVIAPLEEIDXRLSRIWSPVGHMNSVVNSEALREAYESCLPILSEYGTWVGQHKGLYEAYKTIKASEEFATLTRAQQKTITDALRDFELSGIGLPSDEQHRYGEISKRMSELSSKFSNNVLDATMGWTKHITDEKDLAGMPESALAAAKAAAEAKELDGYLITLDIPSYLPVMTYCDNQELRKEVYEAYVTRASDRGPNAGKWDNSEIITEQLKLRHEIARMLGFNTFSEKSLATKMAETPAQVLGFLNDLATRAKPQGEREIEELRQFTKSEFGVEELNVWDIAYYSEKQKQHLFQISDEELRPYFPESKVVSGLFEVLNRVFGMTVTEREGVDTWHESVRFFDIFDAEGTLRGSFYLDLYAREHKRGGAWMDDCRGRRITLSGELQTPVAYLTCNFNRPVGDKPALFTHDEVVTLFHEFGHGIHHMLTQVETGAVSGINGVPWDAVELPSQFLENWCWEEDALAFISGHYETGEPLPKVMLDKMLAAKNFQSAMGILRQLEFGLFDFTLHTEYDPEVGARVLETLAEVKEKVAVVPAVEWARFSHSFGHIFAGGYSAGYYSYLWAEVLSSDAFSRFEEEGIFNKXTGQSFLNNILEMGGSEEPMELFKRFRGREPQIDALLRHSGIAA
;
A
#
# COMPACT_ATOMS: atom_id res chain seq x y z
N MET A 1 -28.20 -29.01 -3.11
CA MET A 1 -27.18 -28.95 -2.08
C MET A 1 -26.98 -27.52 -1.61
N SER A 2 -26.72 -27.36 -0.33
CA SER A 2 -26.55 -26.02 0.21
C SER A 2 -25.20 -25.43 -0.23
N ASN A 3 -25.19 -24.13 -0.36
CA ASN A 3 -23.99 -23.37 -0.75
C ASN A 3 -23.23 -22.97 0.51
N PRO A 4 -22.00 -23.47 0.69
CA PRO A 4 -21.29 -23.19 1.95
C PRO A 4 -21.04 -21.71 2.17
N LEU A 5 -20.94 -20.89 1.12
CA LEU A 5 -20.80 -19.45 1.30
C LEU A 5 -22.03 -18.80 1.91
N LEU A 6 -23.21 -19.41 1.73
CA LEU A 6 -24.44 -18.86 2.27
C LEU A 6 -24.77 -19.39 3.66
N THR A 7 -24.10 -20.46 4.11
CA THR A 7 -24.51 -21.14 5.34
C THR A 7 -23.50 -21.12 6.47
N PHE A 8 -22.24 -20.70 6.22
CA PHE A 8 -21.26 -20.72 7.30
C PHE A 8 -21.53 -19.60 8.29
N THR A 9 -21.13 -19.83 9.55
CA THR A 9 -21.50 -18.92 10.62
C THR A 9 -20.30 -18.33 11.38
N ASP A 10 -19.11 -18.92 11.26
CA ASP A 10 -17.92 -18.43 11.95
C ASP A 10 -16.84 -18.14 10.93
N LEU A 11 -15.76 -18.90 10.92
CA LEU A 11 -14.69 -18.67 9.94
C LEU A 11 -15.08 -19.27 8.59
N PRO A 12 -14.55 -18.73 7.49
CA PRO A 12 -14.92 -19.24 6.18
C PRO A 12 -14.54 -20.71 5.99
N PRO A 13 -15.40 -21.48 5.34
CA PRO A 13 -15.11 -22.90 5.09
C PRO A 13 -14.29 -23.08 3.82
N PHE A 14 -13.04 -22.63 3.85
CA PHE A 14 -12.19 -22.55 2.65
C PHE A 14 -12.14 -23.87 1.88
N SER A 15 -12.02 -25.01 2.57
CA SER A 15 -11.87 -26.29 1.88
C SER A 15 -13.16 -26.73 1.16
N GLN A 16 -14.29 -26.13 1.50
CA GLN A 16 -15.56 -26.47 0.89
C GLN A 16 -16.00 -25.51 -0.20
N ILE A 17 -15.34 -24.38 -0.34
CA ILE A 17 -15.74 -23.37 -1.32
C ILE A 17 -15.24 -23.76 -2.70
N LYS A 18 -16.15 -23.87 -3.66
CA LYS A 18 -15.82 -24.21 -5.03
C LYS A 18 -16.25 -23.10 -5.97
N PRO A 19 -15.65 -23.00 -7.17
CA PRO A 19 -16.01 -21.91 -8.08
C PRO A 19 -17.49 -21.80 -8.38
N GLU A 20 -18.20 -22.93 -8.48
CA GLU A 20 -19.63 -22.89 -8.79
C GLU A 20 -20.48 -22.34 -7.67
N HIS A 21 -19.94 -22.21 -6.45
CA HIS A 21 -20.69 -21.62 -5.34
C HIS A 21 -20.69 -20.08 -5.39
N ILE A 22 -19.75 -19.47 -6.08
CA ILE A 22 -19.42 -18.06 -5.89
C ILE A 22 -20.49 -17.14 -6.45
N LYS A 23 -20.74 -17.20 -7.75
CA LYS A 23 -21.67 -16.25 -8.35
C LYS A 23 -23.08 -16.39 -7.76
N PRO A 24 -23.60 -17.61 -7.58
CA PRO A 24 -24.94 -17.73 -6.96
C PRO A 24 -25.00 -17.11 -5.56
N ALA A 25 -23.93 -17.27 -4.74
CA ALA A 25 -23.94 -16.70 -3.40
C ALA A 25 -23.90 -15.18 -3.44
N VAL A 26 -23.09 -14.61 -4.33
CA VAL A 26 -23.00 -13.16 -4.45
C VAL A 26 -24.31 -12.58 -4.96
N GLU A 27 -24.90 -13.20 -5.97
CA GLU A 27 -26.18 -12.73 -6.51
C GLU A 27 -27.27 -12.77 -5.43
N GLN A 28 -27.32 -13.85 -4.65
CA GLN A 28 -28.32 -13.96 -3.58
C GLN A 28 -28.07 -12.88 -2.52
N ALA A 29 -26.82 -12.68 -2.13
CA ALA A 29 -26.52 -11.69 -1.10
C ALA A 29 -26.87 -10.27 -1.56
N ILE A 30 -26.59 -9.95 -2.82
CA ILE A 30 -26.91 -8.63 -3.36
C ILE A 30 -28.43 -8.46 -3.44
N ALA A 31 -29.17 -9.48 -3.88
CA ALA A 31 -30.61 -9.41 -3.91
C ALA A 31 -31.16 -9.16 -2.51
N ASP A 32 -30.60 -9.86 -1.52
CA ASP A 32 -31.03 -9.66 -0.12
C ASP A 32 -30.71 -8.25 0.36
N CYS A 33 -29.54 -7.70 -0.04
CA CYS A 33 -29.18 -6.34 0.34
C CYS A 33 -30.14 -5.32 -0.27
N ARG A 34 -30.45 -5.47 -1.55
CA ARG A 34 -31.39 -4.55 -2.21
C ARG A 34 -32.78 -4.63 -1.56
N ALA A 35 -33.23 -5.84 -1.27
CA ALA A 35 -34.53 -6.01 -0.63
C ALA A 35 -34.55 -5.38 0.76
N LYS A 36 -33.47 -5.52 1.51
CA LYS A 36 -33.42 -4.95 2.85
C LYS A 36 -33.45 -3.42 2.81
N VAL A 37 -32.77 -2.81 1.85
CA VAL A 37 -32.81 -1.35 1.70
C VAL A 37 -34.26 -0.90 1.50
N GLU A 38 -34.98 -1.54 0.57
CA GLU A 38 -36.35 -1.13 0.30
C GLU A 38 -37.26 -1.41 1.50
N GLU A 39 -37.03 -2.53 2.18
CA GLU A 39 -37.85 -2.91 3.34
C GLU A 39 -37.71 -1.90 4.47
N VAL A 40 -36.47 -1.53 4.84
CA VAL A 40 -36.30 -0.64 5.99
C VAL A 40 -36.79 0.77 5.69
N LEU A 41 -36.69 1.20 4.43
CA LEU A 41 -37.17 2.53 4.06
C LEU A 41 -38.70 2.56 4.01
N LYS A 42 -39.33 1.51 3.53
CA LYS A 42 -40.77 1.44 3.47
C LYS A 42 -41.39 1.33 4.85
N ASP A 43 -40.78 0.54 5.73
CA ASP A 43 -41.35 0.23 7.04
C ASP A 43 -41.14 1.32 8.08
N ASN A 44 -40.21 2.23 7.84
CA ASN A 44 -39.76 3.18 8.87
C ASN A 44 -39.83 4.60 8.38
N THR A 45 -40.97 5.24 8.62
CA THR A 45 -41.14 6.65 8.26
C THR A 45 -40.39 7.59 9.19
N ASN A 46 -39.95 7.08 10.34
CA ASN A 46 -39.13 7.83 11.28
C ASN A 46 -37.80 7.08 11.43
N PRO A 47 -36.83 7.29 10.52
CA PRO A 47 -35.62 6.48 10.55
C PRO A 47 -34.75 6.78 11.78
N THR A 48 -34.19 5.68 12.32
CA THR A 48 -33.27 5.72 13.45
C THR A 48 -32.09 4.80 13.15
N TRP A 49 -31.06 4.87 13.99
CA TRP A 49 -29.97 3.93 13.87
C TRP A 49 -30.50 2.49 13.94
N GLU A 50 -31.34 2.23 14.91
CA GLU A 50 -31.80 0.86 15.17
C GLU A 50 -32.69 0.31 14.07
N ASN A 51 -33.57 1.14 13.49
CA ASN A 51 -34.54 0.60 12.54
C ASN A 51 -34.08 0.70 11.07
N VAL A 52 -33.04 1.48 10.77
CA VAL A 52 -32.55 1.60 9.40
C VAL A 52 -31.08 1.17 9.31
N ILE A 53 -30.17 1.77 10.07
CA ILE A 53 -28.75 1.55 9.84
C ILE A 53 -28.31 0.18 10.35
N ALA A 54 -28.73 -0.23 11.54
CA ALA A 54 -28.33 -1.53 12.08
C ALA A 54 -28.74 -2.69 11.21
N PRO A 55 -29.99 -2.75 10.69
CA PRO A 55 -30.32 -3.84 9.79
C PRO A 55 -29.52 -3.82 8.49
N LEU A 56 -29.18 -2.63 7.98
CA LEU A 56 -28.38 -2.55 6.77
C LEU A 56 -26.95 -2.97 7.01
N GLU A 57 -26.39 -2.63 8.18
CA GLU A 57 -25.06 -3.12 8.53
C GLU A 57 -25.05 -4.67 8.59
N GLU A 58 -26.10 -5.24 9.15
CA GLU A 58 -26.16 -6.70 9.26
C GLU A 58 -26.16 -7.37 7.89
N ILE A 59 -26.95 -6.85 6.98
CA ILE A 59 -27.03 -7.47 5.66
C ILE A 59 -25.76 -7.21 4.86
N ASP A 60 -25.17 -6.06 5.03
CA ASP A 60 -23.89 -5.78 4.39
C ASP A 60 -22.77 -6.67 4.94
N UNK A 61 -22.71 -6.96 6.09
CA UNK A 61 -21.85 -7.80 6.70
C UNK A 61 -21.89 -9.10 6.15
N ARG A 62 -23.16 -9.48 5.81
CA ARG A 62 -23.29 -10.81 5.20
C ARG A 62 -22.64 -10.85 3.81
N LEU A 63 -22.87 -9.85 3.01
CA LEU A 63 -22.24 -9.77 1.69
C LEU A 63 -20.71 -9.77 1.82
N SER A 64 -20.18 -9.00 2.75
CA SER A 64 -18.72 -8.93 2.95
C SER A 64 -18.15 -10.27 3.39
N ARG A 65 -18.87 -10.99 4.26
CA ARG A 65 -18.39 -12.30 4.72
C ARG A 65 -18.36 -13.31 3.59
N ILE A 66 -19.24 -13.17 2.62
CA ILE A 66 -19.23 -14.04 1.44
C ILE A 66 -18.08 -13.65 0.51
N TRP A 67 -17.91 -12.36 0.26
CA TRP A 67 -16.96 -11.90 -0.74
C TRP A 67 -15.51 -11.96 -0.27
N SER A 68 -15.25 -11.72 1.03
CA SER A 68 -13.89 -11.68 1.55
C SER A 68 -13.11 -12.97 1.28
N PRO A 69 -13.64 -14.16 1.62
CA PRO A 69 -12.86 -15.37 1.33
C PRO A 69 -12.70 -15.64 -0.17
N VAL A 70 -13.68 -15.25 -0.98
CA VAL A 70 -13.57 -15.45 -2.42
C VAL A 70 -12.42 -14.63 -2.99
N GLY A 71 -12.36 -13.35 -2.64
CA GLY A 71 -11.29 -12.50 -3.12
C GLY A 71 -9.93 -12.97 -2.62
N HIS A 72 -9.88 -13.42 -1.38
CA HIS A 72 -8.64 -13.93 -0.83
C HIS A 72 -8.16 -15.17 -1.58
N MET A 73 -9.08 -16.13 -1.78
CA MET A 73 -8.72 -17.36 -2.51
C MET A 73 -8.25 -17.05 -3.92
N ASN A 74 -8.89 -16.07 -4.57
CA ASN A 74 -8.46 -15.67 -5.92
C ASN A 74 -7.02 -15.19 -5.93
N SER A 75 -6.57 -14.60 -4.83
CA SER A 75 -5.18 -14.10 -4.74
C SER A 75 -4.20 -15.19 -4.34
N VAL A 76 -4.58 -16.16 -3.54
CA VAL A 76 -3.61 -17.05 -2.91
C VAL A 76 -3.70 -18.50 -3.38
N VAL A 77 -4.80 -18.93 -3.99
CA VAL A 77 -4.93 -20.26 -4.61
C VAL A 77 -5.69 -20.14 -5.92
N ASN A 78 -5.20 -19.29 -6.79
CA ASN A 78 -5.85 -18.97 -8.05
C ASN A 78 -5.95 -20.18 -8.96
N SER A 79 -7.02 -20.25 -9.73
CA SER A 79 -7.17 -21.20 -10.81
C SER A 79 -7.99 -20.51 -11.90
N GLU A 80 -7.99 -21.10 -13.07
CA GLU A 80 -8.78 -20.53 -14.17
C GLU A 80 -10.26 -20.46 -13.81
N ALA A 81 -10.79 -21.54 -13.22
CA ALA A 81 -12.20 -21.58 -12.86
C ALA A 81 -12.53 -20.59 -11.74
N LEU A 82 -11.65 -20.48 -10.76
CA LEU A 82 -11.86 -19.53 -9.65
C LEU A 82 -11.81 -18.10 -10.15
N ARG A 83 -10.83 -17.79 -10.99
CA ARG A 83 -10.70 -16.44 -11.55
C ARG A 83 -11.93 -16.05 -12.35
N GLU A 84 -12.43 -16.98 -13.16
CA GLU A 84 -13.61 -16.71 -13.97
C GLU A 84 -14.82 -16.42 -13.09
N ALA A 85 -15.01 -17.22 -12.04
CA ALA A 85 -16.11 -17.00 -11.11
C ALA A 85 -15.96 -15.67 -10.39
N TYR A 86 -14.76 -15.37 -9.91
CA TYR A 86 -14.47 -14.10 -9.23
C TYR A 86 -14.78 -12.92 -10.15
N GLU A 87 -14.24 -12.95 -11.36
CA GLU A 87 -14.39 -11.81 -12.28
C GLU A 87 -15.84 -11.63 -12.72
N SER A 88 -16.62 -12.71 -12.77
CA SER A 88 -18.03 -12.59 -13.16
C SER A 88 -18.83 -11.81 -12.13
N CYS A 89 -18.34 -11.71 -10.88
CA CYS A 89 -19.03 -10.99 -9.84
C CYS A 89 -18.69 -9.51 -9.78
N LEU A 90 -17.56 -9.10 -10.38
CA LEU A 90 -17.11 -7.72 -10.26
C LEU A 90 -18.12 -6.72 -10.82
N PRO A 91 -18.68 -6.91 -12.02
CA PRO A 91 -19.69 -5.96 -12.50
C PRO A 91 -20.93 -5.92 -11.62
N ILE A 92 -21.33 -7.07 -11.08
CA ILE A 92 -22.51 -7.14 -10.23
C ILE A 92 -22.30 -6.34 -8.94
N LEU A 93 -21.12 -6.48 -8.34
CA LEU A 93 -20.81 -5.74 -7.12
C LEU A 93 -20.67 -4.25 -7.40
N SER A 94 -20.07 -3.89 -8.51
CA SER A 94 -19.90 -2.48 -8.88
C SER A 94 -21.26 -1.83 -9.11
N GLU A 95 -22.15 -2.52 -9.81
CA GLU A 95 -23.49 -2.01 -10.06
C GLU A 95 -24.25 -1.79 -8.77
N TYR A 96 -24.13 -2.73 -7.84
CA TYR A 96 -24.78 -2.59 -6.54
C TYR A 96 -24.22 -1.38 -5.79
N GLY A 97 -22.90 -1.20 -5.78
CA GLY A 97 -22.30 -0.06 -5.10
C GLY A 97 -22.78 1.29 -5.65
N THR A 98 -22.90 1.40 -6.97
CA THR A 98 -23.42 2.62 -7.60
C THR A 98 -24.87 2.85 -7.20
N TRP A 99 -25.67 1.79 -7.20
CA TRP A 99 -27.07 1.88 -6.82
C TRP A 99 -27.22 2.42 -5.39
N VAL A 100 -26.40 1.90 -4.47
CA VAL A 100 -26.43 2.40 -3.08
C VAL A 100 -26.01 3.86 -3.01
N GLY A 101 -24.90 4.20 -3.67
CA GLY A 101 -24.36 5.57 -3.59
C GLY A 101 -25.27 6.62 -4.17
N GLN A 102 -26.20 6.25 -5.05
CA GLN A 102 -27.13 7.19 -5.67
C GLN A 102 -28.57 6.96 -5.22
N HIS A 103 -28.75 6.24 -4.14
CA HIS A 103 -30.11 5.91 -3.65
C HIS A 103 -30.64 7.06 -2.82
N LYS A 104 -31.59 7.82 -3.37
CA LYS A 104 -32.11 9.01 -2.71
C LYS A 104 -32.78 8.70 -1.39
N GLY A 105 -33.54 7.59 -1.32
CA GLY A 105 -34.21 7.21 -0.09
C GLY A 105 -33.25 6.99 1.06
N LEU A 106 -32.12 6.30 0.79
CA LEU A 106 -31.10 6.10 1.79
C LEU A 106 -30.48 7.42 2.25
N TYR A 107 -30.14 8.26 1.28
CA TYR A 107 -29.54 9.54 1.59
C TYR A 107 -30.45 10.36 2.50
N GLU A 108 -31.74 10.42 2.18
CA GLU A 108 -32.69 11.18 3.01
C GLU A 108 -32.80 10.57 4.40
N ALA A 109 -32.79 9.25 4.52
CA ALA A 109 -32.88 8.60 5.83
C ALA A 109 -31.65 8.95 6.68
N TYR A 110 -30.45 8.89 6.09
CA TYR A 110 -29.24 9.24 6.83
C TYR A 110 -29.24 10.71 7.25
N LYS A 111 -29.74 11.61 6.39
CA LYS A 111 -29.84 13.03 6.73
C LYS A 111 -30.80 13.23 7.91
N THR A 112 -31.93 12.52 7.89
CA THR A 112 -32.92 12.63 8.95
C THR A 112 -32.33 12.19 10.27
N ILE A 113 -31.58 11.08 10.29
CA ILE A 113 -30.96 10.58 11.53
C ILE A 113 -29.95 11.61 12.03
N LYS A 114 -29.13 12.16 11.13
CA LYS A 114 -28.13 13.14 11.55
C LYS A 114 -28.77 14.39 12.19
N ALA A 115 -29.90 14.80 11.68
CA ALA A 115 -30.58 15.98 12.19
C ALA A 115 -31.45 15.71 13.42
N SER A 116 -31.58 14.45 13.83
CA SER A 116 -32.46 14.07 14.91
C SER A 116 -31.81 14.29 16.27
N GLU A 117 -32.65 14.28 17.32
CA GLU A 117 -32.14 14.36 18.69
C GLU A 117 -31.35 13.11 19.06
N GLU A 118 -31.66 11.98 18.43
CA GLU A 118 -30.94 10.72 18.69
C GLU A 118 -29.46 10.83 18.37
N PHE A 119 -29.11 11.62 17.36
CA PHE A 119 -27.72 11.68 16.90
C PHE A 119 -26.76 12.01 18.02
N ALA A 120 -27.11 12.96 18.89
CA ALA A 120 -26.24 13.34 20.01
C ALA A 120 -26.05 12.22 21.01
N THR A 121 -26.94 11.24 21.03
CA THR A 121 -26.87 10.12 21.97
C THR A 121 -26.11 8.92 21.41
N LEU A 122 -25.80 8.93 20.11
CA LEU A 122 -25.09 7.80 19.48
C LEU A 122 -23.62 7.83 19.90
N THR A 123 -22.98 6.65 19.80
CA THR A 123 -21.54 6.59 20.05
C THR A 123 -20.77 7.38 19.00
N ARG A 124 -19.52 7.72 19.34
CA ARG A 124 -18.69 8.43 18.39
C ARG A 124 -18.52 7.65 17.07
N ALA A 125 -18.38 6.33 17.18
CA ALA A 125 -18.25 5.49 15.97
C ALA A 125 -19.52 5.52 15.14
N GLN A 126 -20.69 5.48 15.79
CA GLN A 126 -21.94 5.56 15.06
C GLN A 126 -22.10 6.91 14.38
N GLN A 127 -21.77 7.99 15.08
CA GLN A 127 -21.82 9.32 14.49
C GLN A 127 -20.89 9.42 13.26
N LYS A 128 -19.70 8.88 13.40
CA LYS A 128 -18.73 8.91 12.28
C LYS A 128 -19.24 8.11 11.09
N THR A 129 -19.87 6.97 11.35
CA THR A 129 -20.45 6.16 10.28
C THR A 129 -21.46 6.97 9.47
N ILE A 130 -22.33 7.72 10.15
CA ILE A 130 -23.35 8.52 9.47
C ILE A 130 -22.70 9.66 8.71
N THR A 131 -21.76 10.35 9.32
CA THR A 131 -21.06 11.48 8.69
C THR A 131 -20.31 11.03 7.44
N ASP A 132 -19.58 9.90 7.56
CA ASP A 132 -18.85 9.36 6.40
C ASP A 132 -19.81 8.96 5.28
N ALA A 133 -20.93 8.34 5.62
CA ALA A 133 -21.90 7.91 4.60
C ALA A 133 -22.46 9.10 3.85
N LEU A 134 -22.82 10.17 4.56
CA LEU A 134 -23.35 11.37 3.92
C LEU A 134 -22.33 12.00 2.98
N ARG A 135 -21.07 12.07 3.42
CA ARG A 135 -20.00 12.54 2.54
C ARG A 135 -19.92 11.69 1.27
N ASP A 136 -19.98 10.38 1.42
CA ASP A 136 -19.81 9.49 0.29
C ASP A 136 -20.99 9.57 -0.68
N PHE A 137 -22.21 9.76 -0.17
CA PHE A 137 -23.35 10.04 -1.05
C PHE A 137 -23.09 11.29 -1.89
N GLU A 138 -22.59 12.33 -1.25
CA GLU A 138 -22.37 13.59 -1.95
C GLU A 138 -21.27 13.47 -2.99
N LEU A 139 -20.20 12.72 -2.65
CA LEU A 139 -19.11 12.50 -3.60
C LEU A 139 -19.55 11.61 -4.76
N SER A 140 -20.62 10.85 -4.61
CA SER A 140 -21.21 10.07 -5.69
C SER A 140 -22.16 10.86 -6.57
N GLY A 141 -22.35 12.16 -6.27
CA GLY A 141 -23.17 13.03 -7.09
C GLY A 141 -24.65 13.00 -6.78
N ILE A 142 -25.03 12.53 -5.58
CA ILE A 142 -26.44 12.37 -5.23
C ILE A 142 -27.20 13.70 -5.26
N GLY A 143 -26.53 14.81 -4.95
CA GLY A 143 -27.18 16.13 -4.87
C GLY A 143 -27.18 16.90 -6.16
N LEU A 144 -26.63 16.37 -7.23
CA LEU A 144 -26.56 17.11 -8.49
C LEU A 144 -27.90 17.05 -9.25
N PRO A 145 -28.21 18.06 -10.06
CA PRO A 145 -29.34 17.93 -10.97
C PRO A 145 -29.16 16.77 -11.92
N SER A 146 -30.27 16.26 -12.46
CA SER A 146 -30.20 15.02 -13.23
C SER A 146 -29.30 15.11 -14.46
N ASP A 147 -29.25 16.28 -15.14
CA ASP A 147 -28.35 16.39 -16.29
C ASP A 147 -26.88 16.34 -15.84
N GLU A 148 -26.55 16.90 -14.68
CA GLU A 148 -25.20 16.83 -14.15
C GLU A 148 -24.87 15.43 -13.62
N GLN A 149 -25.86 14.74 -13.04
CA GLN A 149 -25.65 13.34 -12.65
C GLN A 149 -25.32 12.49 -13.88
N HIS A 150 -26.00 12.74 -14.98
CA HIS A 150 -25.71 12.04 -16.23
C HIS A 150 -24.28 12.34 -16.69
N ARG A 151 -23.87 13.63 -16.64
CA ARG A 151 -22.50 13.99 -17.00
C ARG A 151 -21.49 13.35 -16.08
N TYR A 152 -21.77 13.30 -14.78
CA TYR A 152 -20.90 12.62 -13.81
C TYR A 152 -20.69 11.17 -14.22
N GLY A 153 -21.76 10.49 -14.60
CA GLY A 153 -21.64 9.10 -15.04
C GLY A 153 -20.81 8.95 -16.29
N GLU A 154 -20.96 9.87 -17.24
CA GLU A 154 -20.15 9.85 -18.45
C GLU A 154 -18.66 10.02 -18.14
N ILE A 155 -18.35 10.97 -17.24
CA ILE A 155 -16.97 11.22 -16.86
C ILE A 155 -16.39 10.00 -16.16
N SER A 156 -17.13 9.40 -15.22
CA SER A 156 -16.64 8.23 -14.50
C SER A 156 -16.33 7.08 -15.45
N LYS A 157 -17.22 6.85 -16.41
CA LYS A 157 -17.01 5.80 -17.38
C LYS A 157 -15.77 6.09 -18.25
N ARG A 158 -15.67 7.34 -18.73
CA ARG A 158 -14.54 7.71 -19.58
C ARG A 158 -13.23 7.62 -18.83
N MET A 159 -13.20 8.05 -17.56
CA MET A 159 -11.97 7.97 -16.75
C MET A 159 -11.54 6.54 -16.56
N SER A 160 -12.48 5.64 -16.38
CA SER A 160 -12.17 4.22 -16.27
C SER A 160 -11.54 3.70 -17.55
N GLU A 161 -12.10 4.08 -18.71
CA GLU A 161 -11.54 3.70 -20.01
C GLU A 161 -10.13 4.24 -20.18
N LEU A 162 -9.93 5.49 -19.81
CA LEU A 162 -8.62 6.13 -19.97
C LEU A 162 -7.56 5.50 -19.07
N SER A 163 -7.93 5.17 -17.84
CA SER A 163 -6.99 4.51 -16.93
C SER A 163 -6.56 3.16 -17.48
N SER A 164 -7.52 2.40 -17.99
CA SER A 164 -7.22 1.11 -18.58
C SER A 164 -6.32 1.25 -19.79
N LYS A 165 -6.61 2.23 -20.65
CA LYS A 165 -5.80 2.43 -21.85
C LYS A 165 -4.39 2.90 -21.50
N PHE A 166 -4.27 3.78 -20.47
CA PHE A 166 -2.96 4.20 -19.99
C PHE A 166 -2.13 2.98 -19.57
N SER A 167 -2.73 2.14 -18.75
CA SER A 167 -2.06 0.96 -18.23
C SER A 167 -1.66 0.00 -19.34
N ASN A 168 -2.57 -0.22 -20.30
CA ASN A 168 -2.27 -1.11 -21.42
C ASN A 168 -1.15 -0.56 -22.30
N ASN A 169 -1.13 0.75 -22.51
CA ASN A 169 -0.05 1.36 -23.29
C ASN A 169 1.31 1.17 -22.60
N VAL A 170 1.35 1.32 -21.28
CA VAL A 170 2.60 1.11 -20.55
C VAL A 170 3.05 -0.35 -20.66
N LEU A 171 2.10 -1.27 -20.51
CA LEU A 171 2.42 -2.69 -20.65
C LEU A 171 2.96 -3.01 -22.05
N ASP A 172 2.26 -2.53 -23.07
CA ASP A 172 2.67 -2.80 -24.45
C ASP A 172 4.03 -2.17 -24.75
N ALA A 173 4.26 -0.96 -24.25
CA ALA A 173 5.54 -0.29 -24.44
C ALA A 173 6.67 -1.06 -23.75
N THR A 174 6.37 -1.56 -22.55
CA THR A 174 7.37 -2.34 -21.79
C THR A 174 7.72 -3.62 -22.56
N MET A 175 6.73 -4.30 -23.10
CA MET A 175 6.93 -5.55 -23.80
C MET A 175 7.41 -5.36 -25.24
N GLY A 176 7.29 -4.16 -25.77
CA GLY A 176 7.59 -3.88 -27.16
C GLY A 176 9.04 -3.56 -27.47
N TRP A 177 9.93 -3.73 -26.51
CA TRP A 177 11.36 -3.47 -26.71
C TRP A 177 12.17 -4.59 -26.09
N THR A 178 13.15 -5.08 -26.86
CA THR A 178 14.12 -6.06 -26.35
C THR A 178 15.49 -5.74 -26.95
N LYS A 179 16.52 -6.27 -26.30
CA LYS A 179 17.89 -6.18 -26.82
C LYS A 179 18.50 -7.57 -26.79
N HIS A 180 18.83 -8.07 -27.96
CA HIS A 180 19.43 -9.38 -28.10
C HIS A 180 20.96 -9.25 -28.02
N ILE A 181 21.57 -10.05 -27.15
CA ILE A 181 23.00 -10.01 -26.92
C ILE A 181 23.55 -11.43 -27.07
N THR A 182 24.53 -11.60 -27.96
CA THR A 182 25.13 -12.90 -28.22
C THR A 182 26.46 -13.09 -27.50
N ASP A 183 27.15 -12.00 -27.17
CA ASP A 183 28.46 -12.07 -26.53
C ASP A 183 28.31 -11.78 -25.06
N GLU A 184 28.55 -12.79 -24.21
CA GLU A 184 28.39 -12.63 -22.76
C GLU A 184 29.30 -11.55 -22.20
N LYS A 185 30.40 -11.21 -22.86
CA LYS A 185 31.25 -10.12 -22.38
C LYS A 185 30.51 -8.78 -22.32
N ASP A 186 29.51 -8.61 -23.17
CA ASP A 186 28.70 -7.38 -23.11
C ASP A 186 27.84 -7.30 -21.85
N LEU A 187 27.71 -8.41 -21.12
CA LEU A 187 26.94 -8.47 -19.89
C LEU A 187 27.85 -8.67 -18.68
N ALA A 188 29.13 -8.35 -18.78
CA ALA A 188 30.07 -8.50 -17.67
C ALA A 188 29.53 -7.74 -16.45
N GLY A 189 29.68 -8.33 -15.28
CA GLY A 189 29.23 -7.77 -14.02
C GLY A 189 27.87 -8.21 -13.58
N MET A 190 27.08 -8.80 -14.47
CA MET A 190 25.73 -9.23 -14.16
C MET A 190 25.74 -10.42 -13.20
N PRO A 191 24.82 -10.46 -12.23
CA PRO A 191 24.71 -11.65 -11.37
C PRO A 191 24.31 -12.88 -12.18
N GLU A 192 24.67 -14.06 -11.66
CA GLU A 192 24.35 -15.32 -12.33
C GLU A 192 22.85 -15.50 -12.53
N SER A 193 22.06 -15.11 -11.53
CA SER A 193 20.61 -15.26 -11.65
C SER A 193 20.04 -14.39 -12.79
N ALA A 194 20.58 -13.19 -12.93
CA ALA A 194 20.13 -12.29 -14.00
C ALA A 194 20.55 -12.82 -15.37
N LEU A 195 21.76 -13.40 -15.47
CA LEU A 195 22.19 -14.02 -16.71
C LEU A 195 21.32 -15.20 -17.08
N ALA A 196 20.96 -16.02 -16.07
CA ALA A 196 20.10 -17.18 -16.33
C ALA A 196 18.74 -16.74 -16.82
N ALA A 197 18.18 -15.68 -16.21
CA ALA A 197 16.89 -15.16 -16.64
C ALA A 197 16.93 -14.61 -18.07
N ALA A 198 18.02 -13.90 -18.40
CA ALA A 198 18.18 -13.36 -19.75
C ALA A 198 18.34 -14.48 -20.78
N LYS A 199 19.03 -15.55 -20.40
CA LYS A 199 19.18 -16.69 -21.29
C LYS A 199 17.86 -17.39 -21.52
N ALA A 200 17.06 -17.56 -20.46
CA ALA A 200 15.74 -18.17 -20.57
C ALA A 200 14.83 -17.32 -21.46
N ALA A 201 14.91 -16.00 -21.32
CA ALA A 201 14.12 -15.10 -22.18
C ALA A 201 14.49 -15.25 -23.64
N ALA A 202 15.78 -15.40 -23.93
CA ALA A 202 16.21 -15.60 -25.32
C ALA A 202 15.70 -16.94 -25.85
N GLU A 203 15.81 -18.00 -25.05
CA GLU A 203 15.36 -19.31 -25.46
C GLU A 203 13.86 -19.35 -25.75
N ALA A 204 13.08 -18.60 -24.99
CA ALA A 204 11.64 -18.53 -25.22
C ALA A 204 11.31 -17.92 -26.57
N LYS A 205 12.20 -17.12 -27.11
CA LYS A 205 12.06 -16.51 -28.44
C LYS A 205 12.87 -17.26 -29.50
N GLU A 206 13.41 -18.42 -29.14
CA GLU A 206 14.22 -19.24 -30.07
C GLU A 206 15.46 -18.50 -30.55
N LEU A 207 16.10 -17.76 -29.64
CA LEU A 207 17.32 -17.03 -29.92
C LEU A 207 18.48 -17.59 -29.12
N ASP A 208 19.68 -17.49 -29.71
CA ASP A 208 20.90 -17.79 -28.98
C ASP A 208 21.21 -16.66 -28.00
N GLY A 209 22.03 -16.93 -26.99
CA GLY A 209 22.55 -15.90 -26.12
C GLY A 209 21.54 -15.41 -25.14
N TYR A 210 21.40 -14.11 -25.03
CA TYR A 210 20.68 -13.44 -23.96
C TYR A 210 19.71 -12.41 -24.52
N LEU A 211 18.59 -12.24 -23.84
CA LEU A 211 17.61 -11.22 -24.22
C LEU A 211 17.34 -10.32 -23.02
N ILE A 212 17.59 -9.03 -23.19
CA ILE A 212 17.30 -8.02 -22.17
C ILE A 212 15.96 -7.40 -22.52
N THR A 213 15.07 -7.28 -21.52
CA THR A 213 13.76 -6.67 -21.68
C THR A 213 13.62 -5.50 -20.71
N LEU A 214 12.46 -4.85 -20.75
CA LEU A 214 12.21 -3.71 -19.86
C LEU A 214 11.40 -4.07 -18.61
N ASP A 215 11.13 -5.36 -18.41
CA ASP A 215 10.59 -5.80 -17.13
C ASP A 215 11.60 -5.50 -16.02
N ILE A 216 11.09 -5.15 -14.84
CA ILE A 216 11.97 -4.79 -13.73
C ILE A 216 13.03 -5.87 -13.46
N PRO A 217 12.69 -7.18 -13.41
CA PRO A 217 13.74 -8.17 -13.15
C PRO A 217 14.84 -8.22 -14.20
N SER A 218 14.59 -7.71 -15.40
CA SER A 218 15.61 -7.61 -16.43
C SER A 218 16.30 -6.25 -16.41
N TYR A 219 15.53 -5.19 -16.28
CA TYR A 219 16.01 -3.82 -16.32
C TYR A 219 16.93 -3.48 -15.15
N LEU A 220 16.49 -3.77 -13.93
CA LEU A 220 17.24 -3.35 -12.75
C LEU A 220 18.64 -3.97 -12.66
N PRO A 221 18.82 -5.28 -12.94
CA PRO A 221 20.18 -5.81 -12.88
C PRO A 221 21.12 -5.17 -13.89
N VAL A 222 20.62 -4.81 -15.08
CA VAL A 222 21.48 -4.11 -16.05
C VAL A 222 21.93 -2.78 -15.47
N MET A 223 20.99 -1.99 -14.94
CA MET A 223 21.31 -0.67 -14.43
C MET A 223 22.21 -0.74 -13.20
N THR A 224 22.06 -1.78 -12.39
CA THR A 224 22.79 -1.89 -11.12
C THR A 224 24.16 -2.56 -11.28
N TYR A 225 24.26 -3.55 -12.15
CA TYR A 225 25.44 -4.41 -12.16
C TYR A 225 26.19 -4.47 -13.47
N CYS A 226 25.59 -4.10 -14.61
CA CYS A 226 26.26 -4.31 -15.88
C CYS A 226 27.38 -3.31 -16.11
N ASP A 227 28.58 -3.83 -16.38
CA ASP A 227 29.75 -2.97 -16.59
C ASP A 227 29.68 -2.18 -17.89
N ASN A 228 28.84 -2.57 -18.82
CA ASN A 228 28.78 -1.98 -20.17
C ASN A 228 27.97 -0.70 -20.12
N GLN A 229 28.66 0.44 -20.12
CA GLN A 229 28.00 1.74 -20.01
C GLN A 229 27.09 2.02 -21.20
N GLU A 230 27.50 1.64 -22.40
CA GLU A 230 26.66 1.88 -23.57
C GLU A 230 25.35 1.11 -23.48
N LEU A 231 25.41 -0.12 -22.97
CA LEU A 231 24.20 -0.91 -22.78
C LEU A 231 23.31 -0.29 -21.72
N ARG A 232 23.89 0.17 -20.61
CA ARG A 232 23.09 0.84 -19.58
C ARG A 232 22.36 2.06 -20.16
N LYS A 233 23.06 2.85 -20.96
CA LYS A 233 22.44 4.02 -21.58
C LYS A 233 21.29 3.62 -22.50
N GLU A 234 21.51 2.61 -23.34
CA GLU A 234 20.50 2.17 -24.29
C GLU A 234 19.26 1.66 -23.56
N VAL A 235 19.47 0.83 -22.55
CA VAL A 235 18.35 0.27 -21.80
C VAL A 235 17.62 1.38 -21.02
N TYR A 236 18.37 2.30 -20.43
CA TYR A 236 17.78 3.42 -19.72
C TYR A 236 16.91 4.27 -20.65
N GLU A 237 17.42 4.59 -21.82
CA GLU A 237 16.64 5.39 -22.78
C GLU A 237 15.36 4.69 -23.16
N ALA A 238 15.42 3.38 -23.44
CA ALA A 238 14.22 2.64 -23.80
C ALA A 238 13.21 2.64 -22.68
N TYR A 239 13.69 2.54 -21.43
CA TYR A 239 12.81 2.45 -20.29
C TYR A 239 12.12 3.77 -19.96
N VAL A 240 12.89 4.87 -19.92
CA VAL A 240 12.32 6.14 -19.46
C VAL A 240 11.52 6.86 -20.54
N THR A 241 11.53 6.35 -21.76
CA THR A 241 10.72 6.93 -22.83
C THR A 241 9.52 6.07 -23.19
N ARG A 242 9.22 5.05 -22.39
CA ARG A 242 8.08 4.16 -22.68
C ARG A 242 6.78 4.95 -22.78
N ALA A 243 5.92 4.52 -23.70
CA ALA A 243 4.57 5.04 -23.85
C ALA A 243 4.55 6.55 -24.06
N SER A 244 5.48 7.06 -24.88
CA SER A 244 5.63 8.50 -25.06
C SER A 244 5.97 8.86 -26.51
N ASP A 245 6.26 10.15 -26.67
CA ASP A 245 6.62 10.73 -27.95
C ASP A 245 8.14 10.66 -28.25
N ARG A 246 8.92 10.05 -27.35
CA ARG A 246 10.36 10.00 -27.48
C ARG A 246 10.85 8.55 -27.44
N GLY A 247 12.11 8.36 -27.80
CA GLY A 247 12.79 7.09 -27.66
C GLY A 247 12.63 6.18 -28.87
N PRO A 248 13.07 4.93 -28.72
CA PRO A 248 13.07 4.01 -29.88
C PRO A 248 11.69 3.67 -30.41
N ASN A 249 10.66 3.75 -29.58
CA ASN A 249 9.29 3.48 -30.00
C ASN A 249 8.42 4.75 -29.95
N ALA A 250 9.03 5.90 -30.22
CA ALA A 250 8.34 7.19 -30.13
C ALA A 250 7.02 7.15 -30.89
N GLY A 251 5.97 7.60 -30.26
CA GLY A 251 4.64 7.69 -30.86
C GLY A 251 3.83 6.41 -30.82
N LYS A 252 4.46 5.28 -30.50
CA LYS A 252 3.72 4.05 -30.27
C LYS A 252 3.27 3.98 -28.83
N TRP A 253 2.01 3.64 -28.64
CA TRP A 253 1.44 3.53 -27.28
C TRP A 253 1.61 4.81 -26.49
N ASP A 254 1.49 5.96 -27.13
CA ASP A 254 1.81 7.26 -26.54
C ASP A 254 0.65 7.72 -25.64
N ASN A 255 0.95 7.95 -24.36
CA ASN A 255 -0.03 8.34 -23.36
C ASN A 255 -0.27 9.85 -23.27
N SER A 256 0.35 10.64 -24.14
CA SER A 256 0.26 12.10 -24.03
C SER A 256 -1.18 12.61 -24.03
N GLU A 257 -1.98 12.15 -24.99
CA GLU A 257 -3.36 12.63 -25.08
C GLU A 257 -4.24 12.08 -23.96
N ILE A 258 -3.93 10.86 -23.51
CA ILE A 258 -4.68 10.28 -22.39
C ILE A 258 -4.49 11.12 -21.15
N ILE A 259 -3.25 11.49 -20.83
CA ILE A 259 -2.98 12.33 -19.67
C ILE A 259 -3.71 13.66 -19.78
N THR A 260 -3.67 14.28 -20.95
CA THR A 260 -4.35 15.56 -21.16
C THR A 260 -5.84 15.44 -20.88
N GLU A 261 -6.46 14.39 -21.42
CA GLU A 261 -7.92 14.21 -21.21
C GLU A 261 -8.23 13.88 -19.76
N GLN A 262 -7.40 13.06 -19.11
CA GLN A 262 -7.62 12.72 -17.70
C GLN A 262 -7.61 13.96 -16.82
N LEU A 263 -6.64 14.84 -17.02
CA LEU A 263 -6.56 16.06 -16.21
C LEU A 263 -7.76 16.96 -16.43
N LYS A 264 -8.22 17.05 -17.68
CA LYS A 264 -9.41 17.86 -17.99
C LYS A 264 -10.63 17.30 -17.30
N LEU A 265 -10.84 15.98 -17.36
CA LEU A 265 -12.02 15.37 -16.77
C LEU A 265 -11.97 15.41 -15.25
N ARG A 266 -10.78 15.22 -14.67
CA ARG A 266 -10.63 15.33 -13.22
C ARG A 266 -11.01 16.71 -12.73
N HIS A 267 -10.57 17.72 -13.44
CA HIS A 267 -10.92 19.09 -13.08
C HIS A 267 -12.43 19.32 -13.19
N GLU A 268 -13.02 18.84 -14.27
CA GLU A 268 -14.46 19.02 -14.49
C GLU A 268 -15.27 18.38 -13.37
N ILE A 269 -14.93 17.14 -12.99
CA ILE A 269 -15.70 16.44 -11.96
C ILE A 269 -15.52 17.11 -10.60
N ALA A 270 -14.31 17.58 -10.31
CA ALA A 270 -14.09 18.30 -9.04
C ALA A 270 -14.92 19.58 -8.98
N ARG A 271 -14.91 20.36 -10.06
CA ARG A 271 -15.70 21.60 -10.09
C ARG A 271 -17.18 21.31 -9.99
N MET A 272 -17.64 20.27 -10.66
CA MET A 272 -19.03 19.85 -10.61
C MET A 272 -19.48 19.58 -9.18
N LEU A 273 -18.61 18.98 -8.37
CA LEU A 273 -18.93 18.63 -6.99
C LEU A 273 -18.68 19.79 -6.01
N GLY A 274 -18.26 20.95 -6.50
CA GLY A 274 -18.10 22.13 -5.66
C GLY A 274 -16.69 22.38 -5.17
N PHE A 275 -15.73 21.63 -5.66
CA PHE A 275 -14.32 21.83 -5.30
C PHE A 275 -13.64 22.73 -6.31
N ASN A 276 -12.66 23.51 -5.85
CA ASN A 276 -11.92 24.38 -6.75
C ASN A 276 -10.99 23.61 -7.66
N THR A 277 -10.40 22.52 -7.15
CA THR A 277 -9.44 21.72 -7.89
C THR A 277 -9.66 20.25 -7.58
N PHE A 278 -9.07 19.39 -8.42
CA PHE A 278 -9.11 17.95 -8.16
C PHE A 278 -8.33 17.60 -6.87
N SER A 279 -7.30 18.38 -6.54
CA SER A 279 -6.59 18.15 -5.28
C SER A 279 -7.51 18.33 -4.09
N GLU A 280 -8.38 19.34 -4.09
CA GLU A 280 -9.35 19.49 -3.01
C GLU A 280 -10.29 18.31 -2.92
N LYS A 281 -10.76 17.83 -4.09
CA LYS A 281 -11.66 16.67 -4.10
C LYS A 281 -10.94 15.45 -3.50
N SER A 282 -9.69 15.23 -3.89
CA SER A 282 -8.92 14.10 -3.38
C SER A 282 -8.83 14.13 -1.87
N LEU A 283 -8.66 15.30 -1.28
CA LEU A 283 -8.47 15.41 0.16
C LEU A 283 -9.77 15.25 0.95
N ALA A 284 -10.94 15.25 0.28
CA ALA A 284 -12.21 15.14 0.98
C ALA A 284 -12.32 13.86 1.82
N THR A 285 -11.59 12.81 1.45
CA THR A 285 -11.61 11.54 2.18
C THR A 285 -10.31 11.26 2.90
N LYS A 286 -9.46 12.27 3.08
CA LYS A 286 -8.12 12.06 3.61
C LYS A 286 -7.90 12.86 4.89
N MET A 287 -6.81 12.57 5.56
CA MET A 287 -6.42 13.23 6.81
C MET A 287 -5.96 14.67 6.54
N ALA A 288 -5.16 14.89 5.52
CA ALA A 288 -4.74 16.22 5.14
C ALA A 288 -5.96 17.04 4.73
N GLU A 289 -5.98 18.32 5.11
CA GLU A 289 -7.19 19.11 4.98
C GLU A 289 -7.23 20.01 3.75
N THR A 290 -6.09 20.62 3.41
CA THR A 290 -6.06 21.58 2.30
C THR A 290 -4.88 21.31 1.38
N PRO A 291 -5.00 21.71 0.11
CA PRO A 291 -3.82 21.62 -0.76
C PRO A 291 -2.62 22.39 -0.26
N ALA A 292 -2.83 23.54 0.38
CA ALA A 292 -1.71 24.31 0.94
C ALA A 292 -0.99 23.51 2.01
N GLN A 293 -1.73 22.75 2.82
CA GLN A 293 -1.10 21.92 3.86
C GLN A 293 -0.20 20.86 3.23
N VAL A 294 -0.68 20.19 2.18
CA VAL A 294 0.11 19.14 1.53
C VAL A 294 1.34 19.72 0.85
N LEU A 295 1.17 20.81 0.10
CA LEU A 295 2.31 21.43 -0.58
C LEU A 295 3.30 21.99 0.41
N GLY A 296 2.83 22.59 1.51
CA GLY A 296 3.73 23.08 2.55
C GLY A 296 4.54 21.97 3.17
N PHE A 297 3.90 20.84 3.44
CA PHE A 297 4.58 19.66 3.98
C PHE A 297 5.65 19.15 3.03
N LEU A 298 5.30 18.98 1.76
CA LEU A 298 6.26 18.45 0.79
C LEU A 298 7.43 19.42 0.58
N ASN A 299 7.14 20.71 0.48
CA ASN A 299 8.20 21.70 0.27
C ASN A 299 9.10 21.85 1.50
N ASP A 300 8.54 21.77 2.70
CA ASP A 300 9.35 21.83 3.91
C ASP A 300 10.30 20.64 3.99
N LEU A 301 9.80 19.45 3.69
CA LEU A 301 10.64 18.27 3.70
C LEU A 301 11.73 18.36 2.63
N ALA A 302 11.41 18.90 1.47
CA ALA A 302 12.38 19.08 0.41
C ALA A 302 13.50 20.04 0.83
N THR A 303 13.14 21.14 1.47
CA THR A 303 14.12 22.10 1.94
C THR A 303 15.10 21.46 2.93
N ARG A 304 14.56 20.58 3.79
CA ARG A 304 15.41 19.92 4.78
C ARG A 304 16.29 18.84 4.18
N ALA A 305 15.79 18.11 3.18
CA ALA A 305 16.50 16.97 2.62
C ALA A 305 17.51 17.35 1.53
N LYS A 306 17.29 18.48 0.85
CA LYS A 306 18.10 18.83 -0.33
C LYS A 306 19.59 18.96 -0.04
N PRO A 307 20.02 19.65 1.04
CA PRO A 307 21.46 19.74 1.28
C PRO A 307 22.14 18.40 1.45
N GLN A 308 21.50 17.46 2.16
CA GLN A 308 22.09 16.14 2.34
C GLN A 308 22.12 15.38 1.02
N GLY A 309 21.06 15.51 0.21
CA GLY A 309 21.04 14.87 -1.10
C GLY A 309 22.16 15.38 -1.99
N GLU A 310 22.41 16.69 -1.94
CA GLU A 310 23.52 17.26 -2.71
C GLU A 310 24.85 16.71 -2.24
N ARG A 311 25.01 16.51 -0.93
CA ARG A 311 26.24 15.90 -0.43
C ARG A 311 26.37 14.47 -0.89
N GLU A 312 25.28 13.73 -0.87
CA GLU A 312 25.30 12.31 -1.25
C GLU A 312 25.69 12.13 -2.72
N ILE A 313 25.12 12.95 -3.62
CA ILE A 313 25.47 12.81 -5.02
C ILE A 313 26.91 13.27 -5.26
N GLU A 314 27.38 14.30 -4.54
CA GLU A 314 28.75 14.74 -4.67
C GLU A 314 29.73 13.69 -4.15
N GLU A 315 29.39 13.02 -3.05
CA GLU A 315 30.21 11.92 -2.55
C GLU A 315 30.29 10.80 -3.57
N LEU A 316 29.18 10.52 -4.25
CA LEU A 316 29.19 9.51 -5.29
C LEU A 316 30.09 9.94 -6.45
N ARG A 317 30.03 11.20 -6.86
CA ARG A 317 30.89 11.70 -7.92
C ARG A 317 32.38 11.55 -7.55
N GLN A 318 32.72 11.90 -6.32
CA GLN A 318 34.10 11.76 -5.87
C GLN A 318 34.54 10.31 -5.83
N PHE A 319 33.66 9.42 -5.39
CA PHE A 319 33.95 8.00 -5.35
C PHE A 319 34.22 7.46 -6.76
N THR A 320 33.37 7.79 -7.72
CA THR A 320 33.57 7.31 -9.07
C THR A 320 34.83 7.86 -9.71
N LYS A 321 35.15 9.11 -9.40
CA LYS A 321 36.37 9.70 -9.93
C LYS A 321 37.63 9.05 -9.34
N SER A 322 37.68 8.90 -8.03
CA SER A 322 38.87 8.37 -7.37
C SER A 322 39.05 6.88 -7.56
N GLU A 323 37.98 6.10 -7.57
CA GLU A 323 38.08 4.64 -7.65
C GLU A 323 38.01 4.10 -9.07
N PHE A 324 37.34 4.80 -9.97
CA PHE A 324 37.13 4.28 -11.33
C PHE A 324 37.57 5.22 -12.43
N GLY A 325 38.07 6.42 -12.08
CA GLY A 325 38.52 7.36 -13.08
C GLY A 325 37.43 7.96 -13.93
N VAL A 326 36.20 7.93 -13.45
CA VAL A 326 35.05 8.45 -14.20
C VAL A 326 34.89 9.93 -13.89
N GLU A 327 34.99 10.76 -14.93
CA GLU A 327 34.91 12.20 -14.76
C GLU A 327 33.48 12.72 -14.76
N GLU A 328 32.60 12.10 -15.53
CA GLU A 328 31.23 12.55 -15.67
C GLU A 328 30.26 11.43 -15.29
N LEU A 329 29.39 11.71 -14.34
CA LEU A 329 28.42 10.76 -13.85
C LEU A 329 27.08 11.03 -14.54
N ASN A 330 26.68 10.15 -15.43
CA ASN A 330 25.41 10.27 -16.12
C ASN A 330 24.29 9.57 -15.35
N VAL A 331 23.05 9.90 -15.69
CA VAL A 331 21.93 9.34 -14.93
C VAL A 331 21.89 7.81 -15.02
N TRP A 332 22.30 7.24 -16.14
CA TRP A 332 22.33 5.78 -16.29
C TRP A 332 23.52 5.14 -15.56
N ASP A 333 24.35 5.93 -14.93
CA ASP A 333 25.48 5.44 -14.12
C ASP A 333 25.17 5.43 -12.63
N ILE A 334 24.10 6.10 -12.20
CA ILE A 334 23.88 6.35 -10.76
C ILE A 334 23.70 5.06 -9.99
N ALA A 335 22.77 4.20 -10.44
CA ALA A 335 22.52 2.95 -9.73
C ALA A 335 23.75 2.05 -9.72
N TYR A 336 24.45 2.01 -10.83
CA TYR A 336 25.64 1.17 -10.97
C TYR A 336 26.73 1.56 -9.97
N TYR A 337 27.09 2.83 -9.94
CA TYR A 337 28.16 3.25 -9.04
C TYR A 337 27.70 3.37 -7.60
N SER A 338 26.40 3.60 -7.38
CA SER A 338 25.87 3.57 -6.01
C SER A 338 26.04 2.19 -5.38
N GLU A 339 25.81 1.13 -6.16
CA GLU A 339 26.02 -0.22 -5.65
C GLU A 339 27.49 -0.47 -5.32
N LYS A 340 28.40 -0.02 -6.21
CA LYS A 340 29.83 -0.14 -5.94
C LYS A 340 30.23 0.60 -4.67
N GLN A 341 29.70 1.82 -4.48
CA GLN A 341 30.01 2.61 -3.30
C GLN A 341 29.50 1.93 -2.02
N LYS A 342 28.28 1.39 -2.09
CA LYS A 342 27.70 0.73 -0.93
C LYS A 342 28.55 -0.46 -0.49
N GLN A 343 28.99 -1.29 -1.44
CA GLN A 343 29.83 -2.43 -1.11
C GLN A 343 31.18 -1.97 -0.55
N HIS A 344 31.73 -0.89 -1.09
CA HIS A 344 32.99 -0.37 -0.60
C HIS A 344 32.89 0.13 0.85
N LEU A 345 31.77 0.78 1.17
CA LEU A 345 31.62 1.41 2.49
C LEU A 345 31.24 0.44 3.59
N PHE A 346 30.36 -0.54 3.31
CA PHE A 346 29.73 -1.30 4.38
C PHE A 346 30.11 -2.78 4.44
N GLN A 347 30.48 -3.37 3.33
CA GLN A 347 30.99 -4.76 3.30
C GLN A 347 30.06 -5.72 4.00
N ILE A 348 28.74 -5.65 3.71
CA ILE A 348 27.74 -6.52 4.30
C ILE A 348 26.78 -6.97 3.21
N SER A 349 26.31 -8.22 3.27
CA SER A 349 25.34 -8.73 2.32
C SER A 349 24.17 -9.35 3.04
N ASP A 350 23.04 -9.39 2.34
CA ASP A 350 21.84 -10.04 2.88
C ASP A 350 22.08 -11.53 3.11
N GLU A 351 22.89 -12.15 2.28
CA GLU A 351 23.16 -13.58 2.43
C GLU A 351 23.91 -13.91 3.71
N GLU A 352 24.77 -13.00 4.16
CA GLU A 352 25.47 -13.20 5.44
C GLU A 352 24.51 -13.10 6.63
N LEU A 353 23.44 -12.34 6.49
CA LEU A 353 22.48 -12.12 7.58
C LEU A 353 21.43 -13.22 7.67
N ARG A 354 21.09 -13.88 6.55
CA ARG A 354 20.01 -14.86 6.54
C ARG A 354 20.09 -15.93 7.63
N PRO A 355 21.24 -16.53 7.91
CA PRO A 355 21.25 -17.60 8.93
C PRO A 355 20.76 -17.16 10.30
N TYR A 356 20.74 -15.87 10.56
CA TYR A 356 20.31 -15.34 11.85
C TYR A 356 18.83 -15.03 11.91
N PHE A 357 18.09 -15.22 10.80
CA PHE A 357 16.67 -14.93 10.77
C PHE A 357 15.86 -16.14 10.32
N PRO A 358 15.92 -17.24 11.07
CA PRO A 358 15.04 -18.37 10.75
C PRO A 358 13.60 -18.04 11.11
N GLU A 359 12.67 -18.64 10.38
CA GLU A 359 11.25 -18.31 10.48
C GLU A 359 10.73 -18.38 11.92
N SER A 360 11.03 -19.47 12.64
CA SER A 360 10.47 -19.65 13.97
C SER A 360 10.95 -18.56 14.92
N LYS A 361 12.21 -18.16 14.79
CA LYS A 361 12.76 -17.11 15.66
C LYS A 361 12.16 -15.75 15.34
N VAL A 362 12.01 -15.44 14.04
CA VAL A 362 11.46 -14.15 13.63
C VAL A 362 10.01 -14.04 14.07
N VAL A 363 9.22 -15.08 13.86
CA VAL A 363 7.81 -15.05 14.25
C VAL A 363 7.67 -14.93 15.76
N SER A 364 8.43 -15.71 16.52
CA SER A 364 8.36 -15.59 17.97
C SER A 364 8.86 -14.22 18.46
N GLY A 365 9.85 -13.65 17.76
CA GLY A 365 10.34 -12.33 18.11
C GLY A 365 9.29 -11.25 17.85
N LEU A 366 8.53 -11.39 16.77
CA LEU A 366 7.43 -10.49 16.49
C LEU A 366 6.40 -10.55 17.63
N PHE A 367 6.04 -11.76 18.07
CA PHE A 367 5.08 -11.91 19.14
C PHE A 367 5.65 -11.37 20.47
N GLU A 368 6.96 -11.46 20.66
CA GLU A 368 7.59 -10.90 21.86
C GLU A 368 7.50 -9.37 21.86
N VAL A 369 7.67 -8.74 20.70
CA VAL A 369 7.49 -7.29 20.59
C VAL A 369 6.06 -6.91 20.99
N LEU A 370 5.08 -7.65 20.46
CA LEU A 370 3.68 -7.38 20.82
C LEU A 370 3.43 -7.48 22.30
N ASN A 371 4.04 -8.48 22.94
CA ASN A 371 3.86 -8.67 24.37
C ASN A 371 4.51 -7.54 25.16
N ARG A 372 5.75 -7.20 24.83
CA ARG A 372 6.46 -6.17 25.59
C ARG A 372 5.87 -4.79 25.40
N VAL A 373 5.40 -4.48 24.18
CA VAL A 373 4.90 -3.14 23.91
C VAL A 373 3.44 -3.00 24.27
N PHE A 374 2.61 -3.98 23.93
CA PHE A 374 1.16 -3.85 24.06
C PHE A 374 0.52 -4.82 25.05
N GLY A 375 1.28 -5.72 25.64
CA GLY A 375 0.74 -6.67 26.60
C GLY A 375 -0.07 -7.80 25.99
N MET A 376 0.09 -8.04 24.70
CA MET A 376 -0.70 -9.07 24.02
C MET A 376 0.04 -10.40 23.99
N THR A 377 -0.72 -11.48 24.03
CA THR A 377 -0.20 -12.84 23.92
C THR A 377 -0.79 -13.49 22.68
N VAL A 378 0.04 -14.14 21.89
CA VAL A 378 -0.38 -14.80 20.65
C VAL A 378 -0.26 -16.29 20.81
N THR A 379 -1.34 -17.02 20.49
CA THR A 379 -1.38 -18.48 20.66
C THR A 379 -1.86 -19.11 19.37
N GLU A 380 -1.14 -20.14 18.88
CA GLU A 380 -1.55 -20.82 17.67
C GLU A 380 -2.76 -21.72 17.95
N ARG A 381 -3.74 -21.71 17.03
CA ARG A 381 -4.91 -22.57 17.10
C ARG A 381 -4.84 -23.61 16.00
N GLU A 382 -4.86 -24.88 16.38
CA GLU A 382 -4.80 -25.99 15.43
C GLU A 382 -6.20 -26.31 14.91
N GLY A 383 -6.24 -26.96 13.75
CA GLY A 383 -7.47 -27.52 13.22
C GLY A 383 -8.38 -26.54 12.51
N VAL A 384 -7.91 -25.33 12.24
CA VAL A 384 -8.72 -24.35 11.51
C VAL A 384 -8.65 -24.64 10.02
N ASP A 385 -9.81 -24.60 9.36
CA ASP A 385 -9.89 -24.85 7.92
C ASP A 385 -9.24 -23.68 7.17
N THR A 386 -8.29 -24.00 6.28
CA THR A 386 -7.60 -22.98 5.50
C THR A 386 -7.54 -23.39 4.03
N TRP A 387 -6.93 -22.52 3.22
CA TRP A 387 -6.85 -22.73 1.76
C TRP A 387 -5.61 -23.53 1.34
N HIS A 388 -4.67 -23.73 2.27
CA HIS A 388 -3.44 -24.48 1.97
C HIS A 388 -2.86 -25.02 3.26
N GLU A 389 -2.21 -26.16 3.17
CA GLU A 389 -1.70 -26.86 4.37
C GLU A 389 -0.65 -26.07 5.12
N SER A 390 0.09 -25.17 4.45
CA SER A 390 1.14 -24.40 5.09
C SER A 390 0.63 -23.20 5.87
N VAL A 391 -0.66 -22.87 5.76
CA VAL A 391 -1.23 -21.69 6.43
C VAL A 391 -1.46 -22.02 7.90
N ARG A 392 -1.09 -21.08 8.77
CA ARG A 392 -1.28 -21.22 10.20
C ARG A 392 -2.29 -20.20 10.69
N PHE A 393 -2.91 -20.48 11.85
CA PHE A 393 -3.94 -19.61 12.41
C PHE A 393 -3.62 -19.31 13.87
N PHE A 394 -3.79 -18.06 14.29
CA PHE A 394 -3.41 -17.60 15.63
C PHE A 394 -4.52 -16.76 16.25
N ASP A 395 -4.60 -16.82 17.57
CA ASP A 395 -5.47 -15.95 18.37
C ASP A 395 -4.61 -14.98 19.18
N ILE A 396 -5.12 -13.76 19.35
CA ILE A 396 -4.44 -12.73 20.15
C ILE A 396 -5.31 -12.45 21.37
N PHE A 397 -4.69 -12.54 22.55
CA PHE A 397 -5.34 -12.27 23.84
C PHE A 397 -4.68 -11.09 24.53
N ASP A 398 -5.49 -10.27 25.22
CA ASP A 398 -4.92 -9.17 26.00
C ASP A 398 -4.45 -9.64 27.38
N ALA A 399 -3.98 -8.69 28.19
CA ALA A 399 -3.42 -9.05 29.49
C ALA A 399 -4.44 -9.68 30.43
N GLU A 400 -5.73 -9.42 30.22
CA GLU A 400 -6.80 -10.03 31.01
C GLU A 400 -7.25 -11.38 30.45
N GLY A 401 -6.64 -11.84 29.37
CA GLY A 401 -7.01 -13.11 28.77
C GLY A 401 -8.20 -13.04 27.83
N THR A 402 -8.64 -11.85 27.47
CA THR A 402 -9.75 -11.66 26.55
C THR A 402 -9.28 -11.78 25.11
N LEU A 403 -10.02 -12.53 24.28
CA LEU A 403 -9.69 -12.65 22.86
C LEU A 403 -9.93 -11.32 22.15
N ARG A 404 -8.91 -10.81 21.51
CA ARG A 404 -8.98 -9.53 20.82
C ARG A 404 -9.17 -9.69 19.31
N GLY A 405 -8.58 -10.72 18.73
CA GLY A 405 -8.69 -10.96 17.31
C GLY A 405 -7.93 -12.18 16.92
N SER A 406 -7.99 -12.52 15.63
CA SER A 406 -7.32 -13.71 15.11
C SER A 406 -6.78 -13.45 13.72
N PHE A 407 -5.83 -14.28 13.26
CA PHE A 407 -5.30 -14.08 11.93
C PHE A 407 -4.79 -15.39 11.32
N TYR A 408 -4.89 -15.43 10.00
CA TYR A 408 -4.24 -16.45 9.19
C TYR A 408 -2.86 -15.93 8.79
N LEU A 409 -1.87 -16.80 8.82
CA LEU A 409 -0.51 -16.43 8.45
C LEU A 409 -0.06 -17.33 7.30
N ASP A 410 0.13 -16.73 6.13
CA ASP A 410 0.48 -17.44 4.90
C ASP A 410 1.81 -16.87 4.41
N LEU A 411 2.91 -17.50 4.83
CA LEU A 411 4.24 -16.91 4.67
C LEU A 411 4.93 -17.20 3.34
N TYR A 412 4.61 -18.33 2.68
CA TYR A 412 5.49 -18.82 1.64
C TYR A 412 4.92 -18.67 0.25
N ALA A 413 5.80 -18.36 -0.69
CA ALA A 413 5.44 -18.32 -2.11
C ALA A 413 5.04 -19.71 -2.58
N ARG A 414 4.13 -19.77 -3.53
CA ARG A 414 3.77 -21.00 -4.22
C ARG A 414 3.13 -20.65 -5.54
N GLU A 415 3.03 -21.67 -6.39
CA GLU A 415 2.37 -21.50 -7.68
C GLU A 415 0.94 -21.05 -7.48
N HIS A 416 0.46 -20.14 -8.33
CA HIS A 416 -0.93 -19.62 -8.31
C HIS A 416 -1.23 -18.71 -7.11
N LYS A 417 -0.19 -18.22 -6.44
CA LYS A 417 -0.35 -17.24 -5.37
C LYS A 417 0.23 -15.91 -5.85
N ARG A 418 -0.55 -14.83 -5.69
CA ARG A 418 -0.11 -13.49 -6.08
C ARG A 418 1.14 -13.11 -5.29
N GLY A 419 2.10 -12.49 -5.97
CA GLY A 419 3.34 -12.05 -5.34
C GLY A 419 3.15 -10.85 -4.45
N GLY A 420 4.23 -10.52 -3.71
CA GLY A 420 4.22 -9.39 -2.80
C GLY A 420 3.73 -9.79 -1.42
N ALA A 421 3.51 -8.79 -0.58
CA ALA A 421 3.01 -9.02 0.77
C ALA A 421 1.85 -8.06 1.02
N TRP A 422 0.89 -8.52 1.81
CA TRP A 422 -0.26 -7.66 2.13
C TRP A 422 -1.00 -8.20 3.35
N MET A 423 -1.81 -7.31 3.92
CA MET A 423 -2.79 -7.67 4.93
C MET A 423 -4.17 -7.39 4.35
N ASP A 424 -5.14 -8.24 4.68
CA ASP A 424 -6.51 -8.02 4.22
C ASP A 424 -7.48 -8.37 5.33
N ASP A 425 -8.68 -7.83 5.21
CA ASP A 425 -9.76 -7.96 6.20
C ASP A 425 -10.56 -9.21 5.90
N CYS A 426 -10.53 -10.18 6.81
CA CYS A 426 -11.42 -11.34 6.70
C CYS A 426 -12.79 -10.97 7.24
N ARG A 427 -12.83 -10.38 8.42
CA ARG A 427 -14.05 -9.81 8.99
C ARG A 427 -13.66 -8.81 10.06
N GLY A 428 -14.53 -7.83 10.31
CA GLY A 428 -14.27 -6.78 11.29
C GLY A 428 -14.94 -7.05 12.62
N ARG A 429 -14.62 -6.20 13.59
CA ARG A 429 -15.25 -6.24 14.92
C ARG A 429 -16.59 -5.52 14.87
N ARG A 430 -17.64 -6.16 15.37
CA ARG A 430 -18.96 -5.54 15.40
C ARG A 430 -19.87 -6.27 16.37
N ILE A 431 -20.91 -5.58 16.80
CA ILE A 431 -22.01 -6.20 17.56
C ILE A 431 -23.09 -6.56 16.55
N THR A 432 -23.48 -7.83 16.50
CA THR A 432 -24.50 -8.28 15.56
C THR A 432 -25.88 -7.83 16.00
N LEU A 433 -26.88 -8.01 15.13
CA LEU A 433 -28.26 -7.70 15.49
C LEU A 433 -28.75 -8.50 16.70
N SER A 434 -28.25 -9.72 16.86
CA SER A 434 -28.61 -10.56 18.01
C SER A 434 -27.89 -10.16 19.30
N GLY A 435 -27.00 -9.18 19.24
CA GLY A 435 -26.28 -8.69 20.40
C GLY A 435 -24.96 -9.38 20.68
N GLU A 436 -24.49 -10.24 19.79
CA GLU A 436 -23.24 -10.96 19.98
C GLU A 436 -22.07 -10.18 19.42
N LEU A 437 -20.91 -10.31 20.06
CA LEU A 437 -19.68 -9.68 19.58
C LEU A 437 -19.03 -10.57 18.54
N GLN A 438 -18.80 -10.02 17.36
CA GLN A 438 -17.96 -10.64 16.34
C GLN A 438 -16.55 -10.08 16.48
N THR A 439 -15.57 -10.97 16.69
CA THR A 439 -14.17 -10.52 16.82
C THR A 439 -13.53 -10.39 15.43
N PRO A 440 -12.55 -9.47 15.29
CA PRO A 440 -11.94 -9.26 13.98
C PRO A 440 -10.97 -10.37 13.60
N VAL A 441 -10.86 -10.63 12.31
CA VAL A 441 -9.94 -11.62 11.76
C VAL A 441 -9.25 -11.01 10.55
N ALA A 442 -7.94 -11.21 10.45
CA ALA A 442 -7.13 -10.68 9.37
C ALA A 442 -6.44 -11.79 8.60
N TYR A 443 -6.15 -11.52 7.32
CA TYR A 443 -5.25 -12.35 6.51
C TYR A 443 -3.90 -11.65 6.45
N LEU A 444 -2.83 -12.36 6.78
CA LEU A 444 -1.46 -11.85 6.63
C LEU A 444 -0.74 -12.72 5.63
N THR A 445 -0.33 -12.13 4.51
CA THR A 445 0.20 -12.88 3.39
C THR A 445 1.58 -12.35 3.02
N CYS A 446 2.54 -13.26 2.87
CA CYS A 446 3.88 -12.95 2.39
C CYS A 446 4.22 -13.92 1.27
N ASN A 447 5.40 -13.76 0.69
CA ASN A 447 5.85 -14.62 -0.40
C ASN A 447 7.35 -14.92 -0.22
N PHE A 448 7.68 -15.46 0.95
CA PHE A 448 9.06 -15.84 1.26
C PHE A 448 9.40 -17.20 0.70
N ASN A 449 10.70 -17.52 0.62
CA ASN A 449 11.11 -18.82 0.18
C ASN A 449 10.77 -19.88 1.22
N ARG A 450 10.30 -21.02 0.74
CA ARG A 450 9.93 -22.12 1.61
C ARG A 450 11.16 -22.81 2.20
N PRO A 451 10.99 -23.54 3.33
CA PRO A 451 12.09 -24.36 3.83
C PRO A 451 12.53 -25.36 2.78
N VAL A 452 13.82 -25.69 2.78
CA VAL A 452 14.39 -26.65 1.84
C VAL A 452 15.07 -27.75 2.65
N GLY A 453 14.66 -28.99 2.42
CA GLY A 453 15.23 -30.13 3.14
C GLY A 453 14.99 -30.01 4.63
N ASP A 454 16.04 -30.21 5.40
CA ASP A 454 15.97 -30.08 6.87
C ASP A 454 16.23 -28.67 7.36
N LYS A 455 16.59 -27.76 6.47
CA LYS A 455 16.91 -26.38 6.84
C LYS A 455 15.62 -25.58 6.96
N PRO A 456 15.46 -24.78 8.02
CA PRO A 456 14.27 -23.94 8.11
C PRO A 456 14.31 -22.83 7.07
N ALA A 457 13.16 -22.18 6.86
CA ALA A 457 13.13 -20.97 6.04
C ALA A 457 13.97 -19.90 6.71
N LEU A 458 14.83 -19.24 5.94
CA LEU A 458 15.71 -18.19 6.44
C LEU A 458 15.37 -16.90 5.69
N PHE A 459 15.19 -15.83 6.44
CA PHE A 459 14.72 -14.57 5.87
C PHE A 459 15.87 -13.57 5.71
N THR A 460 15.77 -12.71 4.70
CA THR A 460 16.62 -11.53 4.67
C THR A 460 16.07 -10.53 5.68
N HIS A 461 16.88 -9.54 6.03
CA HIS A 461 16.38 -8.50 6.94
C HIS A 461 15.21 -7.74 6.33
N ASP A 462 15.25 -7.48 5.02
CA ASP A 462 14.11 -6.83 4.36
C ASP A 462 12.83 -7.67 4.51
N GLU A 463 12.95 -8.99 4.46
CA GLU A 463 11.78 -9.86 4.66
C GLU A 463 11.26 -9.79 6.08
N VAL A 464 12.18 -9.66 7.06
CA VAL A 464 11.77 -9.46 8.45
C VAL A 464 10.99 -8.15 8.58
N VAL A 465 11.49 -7.07 7.98
CA VAL A 465 10.81 -5.79 8.00
C VAL A 465 9.42 -5.89 7.34
N THR A 466 9.33 -6.62 6.23
CA THR A 466 8.05 -6.83 5.54
C THR A 466 7.03 -7.52 6.44
N LEU A 467 7.47 -8.58 7.14
CA LEU A 467 6.56 -9.27 8.04
C LEU A 467 6.06 -8.36 9.15
N PHE A 468 6.94 -7.57 9.74
CA PHE A 468 6.54 -6.62 10.77
C PHE A 468 5.59 -5.57 10.21
N HIS A 469 5.85 -5.11 9.00
CA HIS A 469 4.98 -4.12 8.34
C HIS A 469 3.55 -4.67 8.20
N GLU A 470 3.42 -5.87 7.63
CA GLU A 470 2.08 -6.42 7.43
C GLU A 470 1.41 -6.71 8.76
N PHE A 471 2.18 -7.12 9.75
CA PHE A 471 1.60 -7.36 11.06
C PHE A 471 1.17 -6.05 11.73
N GLY A 472 1.82 -4.92 11.40
CA GLY A 472 1.35 -3.62 11.87
C GLY A 472 -0.04 -3.28 11.35
N HIS A 473 -0.30 -3.55 10.06
CA HIS A 473 -1.67 -3.47 9.55
C HIS A 473 -2.60 -4.42 10.30
N GLY A 474 -2.12 -5.64 10.54
CA GLY A 474 -2.92 -6.65 11.21
C GLY A 474 -3.36 -6.22 12.59
N ILE A 475 -2.43 -5.69 13.39
CA ILE A 475 -2.83 -5.29 14.76
C ILE A 475 -3.75 -4.07 14.74
N HIS A 476 -3.62 -3.19 13.77
CA HIS A 476 -4.56 -2.10 13.62
C HIS A 476 -5.98 -2.63 13.42
N HIS A 477 -6.11 -3.69 12.66
CA HIS A 477 -7.40 -4.32 12.42
C HIS A 477 -7.87 -5.13 13.62
N MET A 478 -6.97 -5.90 14.24
CA MET A 478 -7.36 -6.89 15.24
C MET A 478 -7.47 -6.34 16.65
N LEU A 479 -6.74 -5.27 16.98
CA LEU A 479 -6.79 -4.74 18.34
C LEU A 479 -7.82 -3.64 18.50
N THR A 480 -8.64 -3.40 17.49
CA THR A 480 -9.70 -2.40 17.59
C THR A 480 -10.67 -2.73 18.70
N GLN A 481 -11.17 -1.69 19.34
CA GLN A 481 -12.27 -1.83 20.30
C GLN A 481 -13.55 -1.23 19.76
N VAL A 482 -13.53 -0.73 18.54
CA VAL A 482 -14.72 -0.18 17.90
C VAL A 482 -15.66 -1.33 17.53
N GLU A 483 -16.94 -1.15 17.83
CA GLU A 483 -17.96 -2.19 17.63
C GLU A 483 -18.93 -1.86 16.49
N THR A 484 -18.65 -0.81 15.75
CA THR A 484 -19.46 -0.41 14.59
C THR A 484 -18.67 -0.75 13.33
N GLY A 485 -19.16 -1.69 12.54
CA GLY A 485 -18.36 -2.32 11.51
C GLY A 485 -17.77 -1.39 10.47
N ALA A 486 -18.49 -0.34 10.09
CA ALA A 486 -18.02 0.55 9.03
C ALA A 486 -16.75 1.31 9.40
N VAL A 487 -16.46 1.46 10.69
CA VAL A 487 -15.28 2.20 11.16
C VAL A 487 -14.44 1.40 12.15
N SER A 488 -14.58 0.08 12.16
CA SER A 488 -13.78 -0.75 13.06
C SER A 488 -12.54 -1.26 12.34
N GLY A 489 -11.45 -1.38 13.08
CA GLY A 489 -10.19 -1.86 12.52
C GLY A 489 -9.69 -0.93 11.43
N ILE A 490 -9.33 -1.49 10.29
CA ILE A 490 -8.83 -0.67 9.18
C ILE A 490 -9.95 0.00 8.40
N ASN A 491 -11.19 -0.38 8.65
CA ASN A 491 -12.32 0.17 7.89
C ASN A 491 -12.52 1.63 8.24
N GLY A 492 -12.70 2.46 7.22
CA GLY A 492 -12.94 3.89 7.42
C GLY A 492 -11.72 4.72 7.73
N VAL A 493 -10.54 4.12 7.81
CA VAL A 493 -9.31 4.88 8.05
C VAL A 493 -8.91 5.60 6.76
N PRO A 494 -8.63 6.91 6.83
CA PRO A 494 -8.23 7.63 5.62
C PRO A 494 -6.97 7.06 4.98
N TRP A 495 -6.94 7.13 3.65
CA TRP A 495 -5.86 6.54 2.87
C TRP A 495 -4.47 7.03 3.30
N ASP A 496 -4.35 8.32 3.66
CA ASP A 496 -3.05 8.88 4.03
C ASP A 496 -2.67 8.62 5.48
N ALA A 497 -3.51 7.90 6.24
CA ALA A 497 -3.20 7.51 7.62
C ALA A 497 -3.06 6.00 7.79
N VAL A 498 -3.49 5.21 6.82
CA VAL A 498 -3.60 3.76 7.02
C VAL A 498 -2.26 3.08 7.20
N GLU A 499 -1.18 3.66 6.69
CA GLU A 499 0.15 3.07 6.82
C GLU A 499 0.85 3.42 8.13
N LEU A 500 0.22 4.23 9.00
CA LEU A 500 0.88 4.62 10.25
C LEU A 500 1.26 3.40 11.09
N PRO A 501 0.34 2.49 11.42
CA PRO A 501 0.72 1.36 12.28
C PRO A 501 1.68 0.39 11.59
N SER A 502 1.58 0.22 10.29
CA SER A 502 2.44 -0.73 9.58
C SER A 502 3.87 -0.23 9.54
N GLN A 503 4.08 1.02 9.14
CA GLN A 503 5.41 1.60 9.12
C GLN A 503 5.97 1.75 10.53
N PHE A 504 5.11 2.03 11.49
CA PHE A 504 5.51 2.17 12.88
C PHE A 504 6.15 0.88 13.41
N LEU A 505 5.53 -0.27 13.17
CA LEU A 505 6.05 -1.53 13.72
C LEU A 505 7.38 -1.93 13.11
N GLU A 506 7.68 -1.47 11.89
CA GLU A 506 8.98 -1.75 11.28
C GLU A 506 10.16 -1.28 12.12
N ASN A 507 9.95 -0.24 12.94
CA ASN A 507 11.05 0.38 13.66
C ASN A 507 11.79 -0.60 14.59
N TRP A 508 11.07 -1.57 15.16
CA TRP A 508 11.71 -2.53 16.07
C TRP A 508 12.70 -3.42 15.35
N CYS A 509 12.59 -3.59 14.04
CA CYS A 509 13.53 -4.40 13.26
C CYS A 509 14.92 -3.77 13.18
N TRP A 510 15.04 -2.51 13.57
CA TRP A 510 16.32 -1.80 13.53
C TRP A 510 16.86 -1.50 14.93
N GLU A 511 16.21 -2.01 15.99
CA GLU A 511 16.63 -1.74 17.37
C GLU A 511 17.43 -2.89 17.90
N GLU A 512 18.61 -2.58 18.45
CA GLU A 512 19.50 -3.61 18.98
C GLU A 512 18.82 -4.47 20.04
N ASP A 513 18.07 -3.83 20.96
CA ASP A 513 17.43 -4.57 22.03
C ASP A 513 16.33 -5.51 21.53
N ALA A 514 15.69 -5.17 20.42
CA ALA A 514 14.69 -6.08 19.83
C ALA A 514 15.35 -7.16 18.99
N LEU A 515 16.39 -6.80 18.23
CA LEU A 515 17.09 -7.78 17.40
C LEU A 515 17.73 -8.89 18.25
N ALA A 516 18.01 -8.60 19.52
CA ALA A 516 18.54 -9.61 20.42
C ALA A 516 17.61 -10.83 20.55
N PHE A 517 16.30 -10.65 20.40
CA PHE A 517 15.38 -11.78 20.43
C PHE A 517 14.65 -12.02 19.13
N ILE A 518 14.76 -11.12 18.16
CA ILE A 518 14.22 -11.36 16.81
C ILE A 518 15.19 -12.25 16.01
N SER A 519 16.48 -12.17 16.28
CA SER A 519 17.50 -12.94 15.57
C SER A 519 17.99 -14.12 16.41
N GLY A 520 18.54 -15.12 15.73
CA GLY A 520 19.14 -16.28 16.38
C GLY A 520 19.56 -17.28 15.33
N HIS A 521 20.85 -17.58 15.26
CA HIS A 521 21.39 -18.49 14.24
C HIS A 521 20.62 -19.82 14.25
N TYR A 522 20.25 -20.29 13.08
CA TYR A 522 19.36 -21.45 13.00
C TYR A 522 20.00 -22.74 13.53
N GLU A 523 21.32 -22.77 13.61
CA GLU A 523 22.02 -23.96 14.16
C GLU A 523 22.45 -23.78 15.61
N THR A 524 22.94 -22.58 15.98
CA THR A 524 23.51 -22.36 17.32
C THR A 524 22.58 -21.57 18.24
N GLY A 525 21.60 -20.85 17.70
CA GLY A 525 20.74 -20.04 18.52
C GLY A 525 21.31 -18.68 18.90
N GLU A 526 22.53 -18.39 18.54
CA GLU A 526 23.18 -17.14 18.92
C GLU A 526 22.56 -15.96 18.16
N PRO A 527 22.31 -14.85 18.84
CA PRO A 527 21.78 -13.67 18.14
C PRO A 527 22.81 -13.08 17.18
N LEU A 528 22.35 -12.17 16.36
CA LEU A 528 23.18 -11.51 15.36
C LEU A 528 24.45 -10.93 16.00
N PRO A 529 25.65 -11.28 15.50
CA PRO A 529 26.86 -10.75 16.09
C PRO A 529 26.96 -9.23 16.00
N LYS A 530 27.58 -8.63 17.00
CA LYS A 530 27.67 -7.17 17.09
C LYS A 530 28.31 -6.56 15.85
N VAL A 531 29.34 -7.21 15.29
CA VAL A 531 30.01 -6.70 14.10
C VAL A 531 29.03 -6.61 12.93
N MET A 532 28.24 -7.66 12.73
CA MET A 532 27.27 -7.67 11.64
C MET A 532 26.14 -6.70 11.91
N LEU A 533 25.68 -6.61 13.16
CA LEU A 533 24.65 -5.66 13.54
C LEU A 533 25.10 -4.23 13.25
N ASP A 534 26.33 -3.90 13.62
CA ASP A 534 26.83 -2.55 13.39
C ASP A 534 26.90 -2.21 11.89
N LYS A 535 27.34 -3.18 11.08
CA LYS A 535 27.37 -2.96 9.63
C LYS A 535 25.97 -2.75 9.06
N MET A 536 25.04 -3.57 9.51
CA MET A 536 23.65 -3.47 9.03
C MET A 536 23.07 -2.11 9.38
N LEU A 537 23.26 -1.67 10.62
CA LEU A 537 22.72 -0.38 11.05
C LEU A 537 23.41 0.78 10.34
N ALA A 538 24.73 0.66 10.08
CA ALA A 538 25.44 1.71 9.35
C ALA A 538 24.94 1.86 7.93
N ALA A 539 24.57 0.76 7.29
CA ALA A 539 24.09 0.79 5.90
C ALA A 539 22.64 1.27 5.77
N LYS A 540 21.92 1.35 6.88
CA LYS A 540 20.50 1.67 6.85
C LYS A 540 20.21 2.95 6.08
N ASN A 541 21.00 3.99 6.28
CA ASN A 541 20.71 5.32 5.77
C ASN A 541 21.55 5.70 4.56
N PHE A 542 22.15 4.71 3.89
CA PHE A 542 22.92 4.99 2.68
C PHE A 542 22.03 5.63 1.62
N GLN A 543 22.38 6.84 1.20
CA GLN A 543 21.66 7.62 0.18
C GLN A 543 20.18 7.84 0.51
N SER A 544 19.87 7.90 1.80
CA SER A 544 18.47 8.07 2.21
C SER A 544 17.91 9.42 1.79
N ALA A 545 18.72 10.49 1.80
CA ALA A 545 18.21 11.78 1.38
C ALA A 545 17.88 11.80 -0.11
N MET A 546 18.71 11.17 -0.94
CA MET A 546 18.41 11.05 -2.35
C MET A 546 17.10 10.27 -2.56
N GLY A 547 16.87 9.24 -1.75
CA GLY A 547 15.63 8.50 -1.82
C GLY A 547 14.42 9.33 -1.46
N ILE A 548 14.51 10.12 -0.40
CA ILE A 548 13.42 11.00 -0.01
C ILE A 548 13.16 12.06 -1.09
N LEU A 549 14.21 12.62 -1.67
CA LEU A 549 14.03 13.61 -2.73
C LEU A 549 13.37 13.03 -3.95
N ARG A 550 13.64 11.77 -4.27
CA ARG A 550 12.97 11.12 -5.38
C ARG A 550 11.47 10.97 -5.09
N GLN A 551 11.11 10.56 -3.89
CA GLN A 551 9.69 10.47 -3.53
C GLN A 551 9.03 11.85 -3.51
N LEU A 552 9.76 12.87 -3.10
CA LEU A 552 9.23 14.23 -3.14
C LEU A 552 9.01 14.71 -4.56
N GLU A 553 9.90 14.34 -5.46
CA GLU A 553 9.70 14.67 -6.87
C GLU A 553 8.38 14.10 -7.38
N PHE A 554 8.09 12.84 -7.06
CA PHE A 554 6.84 12.21 -7.48
C PHE A 554 5.64 12.88 -6.82
N GLY A 555 5.73 13.11 -5.51
CA GLY A 555 4.61 13.70 -4.78
C GLY A 555 4.32 15.13 -5.19
N LEU A 556 5.36 15.94 -5.37
CA LEU A 556 5.18 17.32 -5.80
C LEU A 556 4.67 17.41 -7.23
N PHE A 557 5.20 16.56 -8.12
CA PHE A 557 4.69 16.52 -9.48
C PHE A 557 3.20 16.21 -9.49
N ASP A 558 2.82 15.13 -8.82
CA ASP A 558 1.41 14.72 -8.75
C ASP A 558 0.54 15.83 -8.21
N PHE A 559 0.89 16.35 -7.05
CA PHE A 559 -0.01 17.27 -6.37
C PHE A 559 -0.05 18.64 -7.04
N THR A 560 1.10 19.14 -7.50
CA THR A 560 1.15 20.42 -8.21
C THR A 560 0.38 20.35 -9.51
N LEU A 561 0.54 19.25 -10.25
CA LEU A 561 -0.16 19.06 -11.51
C LEU A 561 -1.67 19.19 -11.33
N HIS A 562 -2.20 18.59 -10.28
CA HIS A 562 -3.64 18.60 -10.03
C HIS A 562 -4.12 19.85 -9.34
N THR A 563 -3.25 20.57 -8.64
CA THR A 563 -3.63 21.81 -7.95
C THR A 563 -3.62 23.00 -8.89
N GLU A 564 -2.64 23.05 -9.80
CA GLU A 564 -2.44 24.20 -10.66
C GLU A 564 -3.11 24.07 -12.02
N TYR A 565 -3.79 22.96 -12.27
CA TYR A 565 -4.43 22.77 -13.56
C TYR A 565 -5.41 23.91 -13.86
N ASP A 566 -5.32 24.47 -15.07
CA ASP A 566 -6.16 25.54 -15.55
C ASP A 566 -6.69 25.13 -16.92
N PRO A 567 -7.99 24.92 -17.08
CA PRO A 567 -8.50 24.42 -18.36
C PRO A 567 -8.23 25.36 -19.54
N GLU A 568 -7.98 26.63 -19.29
CA GLU A 568 -7.68 27.56 -20.38
C GLU A 568 -6.23 27.49 -20.82
N VAL A 569 -5.34 26.95 -19.98
CA VAL A 569 -3.92 26.81 -20.31
C VAL A 569 -3.60 25.41 -20.81
N GLY A 570 -4.19 24.40 -20.20
CA GLY A 570 -3.94 23.02 -20.54
C GLY A 570 -3.13 22.28 -19.50
N ALA A 571 -2.65 21.11 -19.87
CA ALA A 571 -2.09 20.16 -18.91
C ALA A 571 -0.73 20.56 -18.35
N ARG A 572 0.15 21.13 -19.15
CA ARG A 572 1.50 21.53 -18.73
C ARG A 572 2.26 20.42 -18.00
N VAL A 573 2.21 19.20 -18.53
CA VAL A 573 2.77 18.04 -17.82
C VAL A 573 4.29 18.13 -17.76
N LEU A 574 4.95 18.34 -18.90
CA LEU A 574 6.41 18.36 -18.93
C LEU A 574 6.95 19.62 -18.25
N GLU A 575 6.27 20.74 -18.39
CA GLU A 575 6.67 21.95 -17.71
C GLU A 575 6.62 21.80 -16.20
N THR A 576 5.54 21.20 -15.70
CA THR A 576 5.39 20.98 -14.25
C THR A 576 6.49 20.05 -13.74
N LEU A 577 6.76 18.96 -14.47
CA LEU A 577 7.79 18.03 -14.04
C LEU A 577 9.17 18.70 -14.02
N ALA A 578 9.46 19.52 -15.03
CA ALA A 578 10.73 20.24 -15.08
C ALA A 578 10.87 21.19 -13.91
N GLU A 579 9.80 21.92 -13.57
CA GLU A 579 9.83 22.86 -12.45
C GLU A 579 10.07 22.12 -11.13
N VAL A 580 9.42 20.97 -10.96
CA VAL A 580 9.61 20.18 -9.74
C VAL A 580 11.04 19.66 -9.65
N LYS A 581 11.58 19.15 -10.75
CA LYS A 581 12.96 18.63 -10.75
C LYS A 581 13.96 19.73 -10.40
N GLU A 582 13.74 20.92 -10.92
CA GLU A 582 14.64 22.04 -10.59
C GLU A 582 14.65 22.30 -9.09
N LYS A 583 13.52 22.12 -8.44
CA LYS A 583 13.39 22.39 -7.02
C LYS A 583 13.99 21.29 -6.14
N VAL A 584 13.79 20.02 -6.49
CA VAL A 584 14.13 18.93 -5.56
C VAL A 584 15.16 17.94 -6.08
N ALA A 585 15.35 17.78 -7.38
CA ALA A 585 16.21 16.72 -7.87
C ALA A 585 17.70 17.09 -7.69
N VAL A 586 18.50 16.09 -7.33
CA VAL A 586 19.96 16.26 -7.24
C VAL A 586 20.68 15.39 -8.27
N VAL A 587 19.99 14.48 -8.94
CA VAL A 587 20.61 13.67 -9.99
C VAL A 587 20.43 14.38 -11.34
N PRO A 588 21.35 14.13 -12.28
CA PRO A 588 21.21 14.76 -13.61
C PRO A 588 19.90 14.34 -14.27
N ALA A 589 19.32 15.26 -15.00
CA ALA A 589 18.11 15.00 -15.75
C ALA A 589 18.42 15.03 -17.25
N VAL A 590 17.70 14.21 -18.01
CA VAL A 590 17.78 14.26 -19.46
C VAL A 590 16.46 14.76 -20.01
N GLU A 591 16.52 15.64 -20.97
CA GLU A 591 15.34 16.35 -21.45
C GLU A 591 14.38 15.42 -22.19
N TRP A 592 14.88 14.29 -22.70
CA TRP A 592 14.04 13.35 -23.44
C TRP A 592 13.37 12.30 -22.55
N ALA A 593 13.61 12.30 -21.23
CA ALA A 593 12.94 11.37 -20.33
C ALA A 593 11.47 11.75 -20.22
N ARG A 594 10.63 10.72 -20.13
CA ARG A 594 9.17 10.89 -20.07
C ARG A 594 8.59 10.04 -18.93
N PHE A 595 9.11 10.24 -17.73
CA PHE A 595 8.63 9.50 -16.56
C PHE A 595 7.12 9.60 -16.41
N SER A 596 6.55 10.78 -16.66
CA SER A 596 5.12 10.99 -16.49
C SER A 596 4.28 10.02 -17.32
N HIS A 597 4.79 9.60 -18.45
CA HIS A 597 4.00 8.79 -19.39
C HIS A 597 3.90 7.32 -18.98
N SER A 598 4.65 6.92 -17.95
CA SER A 598 4.52 5.59 -17.38
C SER A 598 4.21 5.62 -15.88
N PHE A 599 3.84 6.78 -15.36
CA PHE A 599 3.56 6.96 -13.93
C PHE A 599 2.14 6.45 -13.62
N GLY A 600 2.01 5.12 -13.57
CA GLY A 600 0.72 4.50 -13.40
C GLY A 600 0.03 4.81 -12.09
N HIS A 601 0.81 5.05 -11.02
CA HIS A 601 0.22 5.34 -9.71
C HIS A 601 -0.84 6.44 -9.81
N ILE A 602 -0.56 7.51 -10.57
CA ILE A 602 -1.47 8.65 -10.60
C ILE A 602 -2.33 8.69 -11.87
N PHE A 603 -1.99 7.92 -12.90
CA PHE A 603 -2.78 7.96 -14.14
C PHE A 603 -3.52 6.65 -14.41
N ALA A 604 -3.25 5.60 -13.64
CA ALA A 604 -3.96 4.33 -13.79
C ALA A 604 -4.25 3.66 -12.47
N GLY A 605 -3.73 4.19 -11.37
CA GLY A 605 -3.97 3.65 -10.04
C GLY A 605 -4.78 4.61 -9.18
N GLY A 606 -4.77 4.39 -7.89
CA GLY A 606 -5.59 5.14 -6.96
C GLY A 606 -4.89 6.29 -6.28
N TYR A 607 -3.75 6.73 -6.80
CA TYR A 607 -2.91 7.71 -6.10
C TYR A 607 -2.95 9.11 -6.71
N SER A 608 -3.91 9.41 -7.59
CA SER A 608 -3.99 10.75 -8.17
C SER A 608 -4.26 11.78 -7.08
N ALA A 609 -3.44 12.83 -7.06
CA ALA A 609 -3.44 13.84 -6.01
C ALA A 609 -3.38 13.19 -4.63
N GLY A 610 -2.64 12.08 -4.54
CA GLY A 610 -2.55 11.30 -3.32
C GLY A 610 -1.20 10.62 -3.13
N TYR A 611 -0.26 10.81 -4.04
CA TYR A 611 1.02 10.15 -3.91
C TYR A 611 1.79 10.60 -2.65
N TYR A 612 1.50 11.81 -2.17
CA TYR A 612 2.13 12.31 -0.95
C TYR A 612 1.88 11.40 0.26
N SER A 613 0.86 10.55 0.18
CA SER A 613 0.47 9.72 1.33
C SER A 613 1.61 8.84 1.84
N TYR A 614 2.50 8.39 0.95
CA TYR A 614 3.62 7.56 1.38
C TYR A 614 4.54 8.29 2.36
N LEU A 615 4.91 9.53 2.04
CA LEU A 615 5.78 10.30 2.93
C LEU A 615 5.02 10.83 4.15
N TRP A 616 3.77 11.17 3.97
CA TRP A 616 2.92 11.63 5.07
C TRP A 616 2.85 10.59 6.18
N ALA A 617 2.60 9.33 5.79
CA ALA A 617 2.52 8.26 6.78
C ALA A 617 3.88 7.96 7.40
N GLU A 618 4.96 8.12 6.66
CA GLU A 618 6.30 7.96 7.22
C GLU A 618 6.57 8.98 8.33
N VAL A 619 6.11 10.22 8.12
CA VAL A 619 6.25 11.23 9.16
C VAL A 619 5.46 10.84 10.40
N LEU A 620 4.22 10.38 10.21
CA LEU A 620 3.38 9.99 11.33
C LEU A 620 4.02 8.85 12.13
N SER A 621 4.50 7.83 11.43
CA SER A 621 5.03 6.66 12.13
C SER A 621 6.36 6.98 12.81
N SER A 622 7.21 7.76 12.17
CA SER A 622 8.49 8.14 12.77
C SER A 622 8.27 9.01 14.01
N ASP A 623 7.34 9.96 13.93
CA ASP A 623 7.07 10.84 15.05
C ASP A 623 6.41 10.09 16.20
N ALA A 624 5.53 9.14 15.89
CA ALA A 624 4.96 8.30 16.93
C ALA A 624 6.05 7.48 17.62
N PHE A 625 6.96 6.89 16.84
CA PHE A 625 8.04 6.10 17.42
C PHE A 625 9.00 6.96 18.24
N SER A 626 9.13 8.24 17.91
CA SER A 626 10.03 9.12 18.66
C SER A 626 9.62 9.21 20.14
N ARG A 627 8.33 9.08 20.44
CA ARG A 627 7.92 9.05 21.84
C ARG A 627 8.47 7.79 22.54
N PHE A 628 8.46 6.66 21.84
CA PHE A 628 9.06 5.44 22.39
C PHE A 628 10.56 5.59 22.57
N GLU A 629 11.23 6.31 21.65
CA GLU A 629 12.67 6.56 21.82
C GLU A 629 12.94 7.40 23.05
N GLU A 630 12.08 8.39 23.32
CA GLU A 630 12.25 9.27 24.49
C GLU A 630 11.96 8.53 25.79
N GLU A 631 10.97 7.64 25.80
CA GLU A 631 10.47 7.04 27.03
C GLU A 631 10.90 5.60 27.21
N GLY A 632 11.43 4.97 26.17
CA GLY A 632 11.82 3.56 26.19
C GLY A 632 11.03 2.76 25.16
N ILE A 633 11.73 2.02 24.30
CA ILE A 633 11.06 1.31 23.20
C ILE A 633 10.18 0.16 23.71
N PHE A 634 10.34 -0.24 24.96
CA PHE A 634 9.48 -1.24 25.59
C PHE A 634 8.74 -0.68 26.80
N ASN A 635 8.60 0.63 26.87
CA ASN A 635 7.87 1.30 27.96
C ASN A 635 6.38 0.98 27.86
N LYS A 636 5.86 0.35 28.86
CA LYS A 636 4.45 -0.07 28.85
C LYS A 636 3.45 1.09 28.87
N UNK A 637 3.71 1.96 29.29
CA UNK A 637 2.93 3.08 29.33
C UNK A 637 2.76 3.66 28.06
N THR A 638 3.89 3.88 27.48
CA THR A 638 3.87 4.41 26.12
C THR A 638 3.13 3.48 25.18
N GLY A 639 3.40 2.19 25.28
CA GLY A 639 2.70 1.21 24.47
C GLY A 639 1.21 1.22 24.68
N GLN A 640 0.78 1.32 25.93
CA GLN A 640 -0.64 1.37 26.25
C GLN A 640 -1.29 2.63 25.67
N SER A 641 -0.57 3.75 25.69
CA SER A 641 -1.09 4.98 25.10
C SER A 641 -1.28 4.86 23.59
N PHE A 642 -0.31 4.24 22.91
CA PHE A 642 -0.44 4.01 21.48
C PHE A 642 -1.59 3.06 21.17
N LEU A 643 -1.73 2.01 21.97
CA LEU A 643 -2.82 1.05 21.82
C LEU A 643 -4.17 1.75 21.99
N ASN A 644 -4.33 2.50 23.09
CA ASN A 644 -5.63 3.10 23.41
C ASN A 644 -6.02 4.22 22.46
N ASN A 645 -5.04 5.01 22.02
CA ASN A 645 -5.36 6.22 21.24
C ASN A 645 -5.33 5.99 19.75
N ILE A 646 -4.62 4.98 19.27
CA ILE A 646 -4.48 4.77 17.84
C ILE A 646 -5.00 3.41 17.42
N LEU A 647 -4.42 2.33 17.93
CA LEU A 647 -4.75 0.99 17.42
C LEU A 647 -6.19 0.60 17.70
N GLU A 648 -6.70 0.95 18.88
CA GLU A 648 -8.05 0.53 19.27
C GLU A 648 -9.15 1.36 18.62
N MET A 649 -8.83 2.50 18.04
CA MET A 649 -9.83 3.47 17.63
C MET A 649 -10.33 3.26 16.21
N GLY A 650 -9.68 2.44 15.40
CA GLY A 650 -10.11 2.21 14.02
C GLY A 650 -10.27 3.51 13.25
N GLY A 651 -11.35 3.60 12.47
CA GLY A 651 -11.71 4.80 11.74
C GLY A 651 -12.75 5.65 12.44
N SER A 652 -12.95 5.46 13.75
CA SER A 652 -14.04 6.10 14.48
C SER A 652 -13.83 7.58 14.73
N GLU A 653 -12.60 8.06 14.63
CA GLU A 653 -12.29 9.48 14.81
C GLU A 653 -11.23 9.91 13.82
N GLU A 654 -11.09 11.22 13.66
CA GLU A 654 -10.11 11.74 12.73
C GLU A 654 -8.70 11.37 13.16
N PRO A 655 -7.85 10.88 12.25
CA PRO A 655 -6.49 10.47 12.64
C PRO A 655 -5.65 11.57 13.27
N MET A 656 -5.81 12.81 12.83
CA MET A 656 -5.06 13.91 13.44
C MET A 656 -5.37 14.04 14.94
N GLU A 657 -6.65 13.89 15.30
CA GLU A 657 -7.05 13.95 16.69
C GLU A 657 -6.46 12.80 17.50
N LEU A 658 -6.47 11.60 16.92
CA LEU A 658 -5.90 10.43 17.58
C LEU A 658 -4.39 10.59 17.76
N PHE A 659 -3.72 11.09 16.76
CA PHE A 659 -2.28 11.33 16.84
C PHE A 659 -1.96 12.33 17.95
N LYS A 660 -2.71 13.43 18.01
CA LYS A 660 -2.49 14.44 19.05
C LYS A 660 -2.71 13.89 20.45
N ARG A 661 -3.71 13.02 20.62
CA ARG A 661 -3.93 12.38 21.93
C ARG A 661 -2.72 11.56 22.35
N PHE A 662 -2.11 10.86 21.39
CA PHE A 662 -0.95 10.02 21.70
C PHE A 662 0.31 10.86 21.87
N ARG A 663 0.57 11.76 20.92
CA ARG A 663 1.86 12.47 20.88
C ARG A 663 1.87 13.76 21.69
N GLY A 664 0.69 14.33 21.92
CA GLY A 664 0.57 15.59 22.66
C GLY A 664 0.71 16.84 21.80
N ARG A 665 0.85 16.67 20.50
CA ARG A 665 1.00 17.76 19.56
C ARG A 665 0.77 17.25 18.15
N GLU A 666 0.78 18.17 17.18
CA GLU A 666 0.68 17.79 15.79
C GLU A 666 1.97 17.12 15.31
N PRO A 667 1.90 16.33 14.23
CA PRO A 667 3.11 15.65 13.72
C PRO A 667 4.19 16.64 13.27
N GLN A 668 5.43 16.22 13.44
CA GLN A 668 6.61 16.98 13.02
C GLN A 668 7.52 16.09 12.20
N ILE A 669 8.25 16.67 11.25
CA ILE A 669 9.08 15.88 10.35
C ILE A 669 10.45 15.52 10.95
N ASP A 670 10.76 16.06 12.13
CA ASP A 670 12.11 15.93 12.71
C ASP A 670 12.51 14.46 12.91
N ALA A 671 11.59 13.62 13.38
CA ALA A 671 11.93 12.22 13.62
C ALA A 671 12.23 11.47 12.32
N LEU A 672 11.45 11.75 11.26
CA LEU A 672 11.74 11.12 9.98
C LEU A 672 13.13 11.50 9.48
N LEU A 673 13.48 12.78 9.59
CA LEU A 673 14.79 13.23 9.15
C LEU A 673 15.90 12.55 9.95
N ARG A 674 15.73 12.47 11.27
CA ARG A 674 16.73 11.83 12.13
C ARG A 674 16.85 10.34 11.81
N HIS A 675 15.71 9.63 11.64
CA HIS A 675 15.73 8.21 11.32
C HIS A 675 16.37 7.96 9.96
N SER A 676 16.29 8.93 9.07
CA SER A 676 16.88 8.82 7.74
C SER A 676 18.33 9.34 7.71
N GLY A 677 18.87 9.75 8.86
CA GLY A 677 20.24 10.24 8.90
C GLY A 677 20.44 11.61 8.32
N ILE A 678 19.38 12.42 8.28
CA ILE A 678 19.43 13.77 7.72
C ILE A 678 19.47 14.78 8.85
N ALA A 679 20.43 15.69 8.79
CA ALA A 679 20.57 16.70 9.83
C ALA A 679 19.36 17.64 9.82
N ALA A 680 18.92 18.01 11.00
CA ALA A 680 17.78 18.90 11.14
C ALA A 680 18.07 20.30 10.61
#